data_619cefd80285bd3ca12b5135afff597a
#
_entry.id   619cefd80285bd3ca12b5135afff597a
#
_cell.length_a   1.000
_cell.length_b   1.000
_cell.length_c   1.000
_cell.angle_alpha   90.00
_cell.angle_beta   90.00
_cell.angle_gamma   90.00
#
_symmetry.space_group_name_H-M   'P 1'
#
loop_
_entity.id
_entity.type
_entity.pdbx_description
1 polymer ?
#
loop_
_entity_poly.entity_id
_entity_poly.type
_entity_poly.pdbx_seq_one_letter_code
_entity_poly.pdbx_strand_id
1 'polypeptide(L)'
;MLSINKESFKRDYKKKFLELHGIELEEGKNFHKYEALGCLVRDYIAEDWVNTKKKYESSKQKQVYYFSMEFLLGRLLGDALLNLGIRETCREALKELNIDLEELEGFESDQGLGNGGLGRLAACFLDSMASLNIAGHGCGIRYKYGFFNQKIIDGSQVETPDSWLKNGNVWEVKKPDKSEVVKFGGNIKCENVNGRLTFTHVNYEPILAVPYDTPIVGYENNVVNNLRLWSAEPVDNEFDFCYFNRGQYLKAIEYRNSIEAISQVLYPDDSMYEGKLLRLKQQYFFVSAGLQSIVRHYKKNGGKIEEFDEYVAIHINDTHPTLAIPELMRILLDEEGLSWESAMRITTNTISYTNHTILSEALEKWPINMFKELLPRIYMIVEEMNERYCAELWNKYIGQWDKISKMAIIGDGFVRMANLAIVGSHSVNGVAKLHTEILKKKEMSDFYYLYPSKFNNKTNGIAHRRWLLKSNPELTNLLKETIGDSFIKHPTDMENFEKYIDDDYVLKRLGEIKRKNKENLAKVIFNNQGIKVDPNSIFDVQVKRIHAYKRQTLNCLRIMELYNRLLENPNLDIAPRTFIFAGKAAPAYYLAKNTIELINAVAKKVNNDKRINDKIKVVFLENYRVSLAEKIIPATDLSEQISTTTKEASGTSNMKFMMNGAVTIATLDGANIEIRDEVGDDNIVIFGLTENEVLDYYSRGGYSAWDVRNNDNRLIRVTDDLINGVYSKDRDKFRSVYDNLLTYNDEFFVLKDFDSYLKAQDKVDLLYRNNKEWQRKCGVNIAHSGIFSSDRTITEYATGIWGSKVIYKNL
;
A
#
# COMPACT_ATOMS: atom_id res chain seq x y z
N MET A 1 -2.10 21.78 -24.02
CA MET A 1 -0.78 21.11 -23.89
C MET A 1 0.31 22.08 -24.28
N LEU A 2 1.31 22.27 -23.43
CA LEU A 2 2.53 22.94 -23.83
C LEU A 2 3.13 22.13 -24.99
N SER A 3 3.34 22.75 -26.17
CA SER A 3 4.03 22.07 -27.26
C SER A 3 5.53 22.04 -26.97
N ILE A 4 5.94 21.15 -26.08
CA ILE A 4 7.33 20.95 -25.70
C ILE A 4 7.97 20.13 -26.81
N ASN A 5 8.75 20.77 -27.67
CA ASN A 5 9.57 20.08 -28.65
C ASN A 5 10.98 19.84 -28.12
N LYS A 6 11.71 18.96 -28.80
CA LYS A 6 13.06 18.53 -28.40
C LYS A 6 14.04 19.70 -28.21
N GLU A 7 14.03 20.69 -29.10
CA GLU A 7 14.95 21.82 -29.03
C GLU A 7 14.63 22.77 -27.85
N SER A 8 13.33 23.07 -27.66
CA SER A 8 12.93 23.85 -26.48
C SER A 8 13.29 23.14 -25.18
N PHE A 9 13.05 21.83 -25.10
CA PHE A 9 13.41 21.02 -23.93
C PHE A 9 14.91 21.07 -23.62
N LYS A 10 15.78 20.86 -24.62
CA LYS A 10 17.25 20.92 -24.44
C LYS A 10 17.70 22.29 -23.91
N ARG A 11 17.17 23.37 -24.50
CA ARG A 11 17.49 24.75 -24.06
C ARG A 11 17.08 24.97 -22.60
N ASP A 12 15.84 24.61 -22.27
CA ASP A 12 15.27 24.82 -20.94
C ASP A 12 15.98 23.95 -19.89
N TYR A 13 16.37 22.74 -20.25
CA TYR A 13 17.14 21.85 -19.39
C TYR A 13 18.55 22.36 -19.09
N LYS A 14 19.31 22.80 -20.12
CA LYS A 14 20.63 23.41 -19.92
C LYS A 14 20.55 24.67 -19.05
N LYS A 15 19.54 25.51 -19.29
CA LYS A 15 19.28 26.70 -18.50
C LYS A 15 19.01 26.36 -17.04
N LYS A 16 18.09 25.41 -16.80
CA LYS A 16 17.73 24.96 -15.45
C LYS A 16 18.94 24.37 -14.72
N PHE A 17 19.76 23.58 -15.41
CA PHE A 17 20.97 23.00 -14.84
C PHE A 17 21.96 24.09 -14.40
N LEU A 18 22.23 25.07 -15.24
CA LEU A 18 23.10 26.19 -14.93
C LEU A 18 22.58 27.04 -13.76
N GLU A 19 21.27 27.33 -13.74
CA GLU A 19 20.63 28.10 -12.67
C GLU A 19 20.74 27.41 -11.29
N LEU A 20 20.64 26.08 -11.24
CA LEU A 20 20.69 25.33 -9.98
C LEU A 20 22.11 25.10 -9.47
N HIS A 21 23.07 24.86 -10.37
CA HIS A 21 24.38 24.35 -9.96
C HIS A 21 25.55 25.31 -10.23
N GLY A 22 25.38 26.33 -11.10
CA GLY A 22 26.44 27.30 -11.42
C GLY A 22 27.67 26.69 -12.09
N ILE A 23 27.55 25.53 -12.74
CA ILE A 23 28.59 24.80 -13.46
C ILE A 23 28.08 24.37 -14.82
N GLU A 24 28.98 24.03 -15.76
CA GLU A 24 28.57 23.50 -17.05
C GLU A 24 28.02 22.07 -16.94
N LEU A 25 27.16 21.70 -17.90
CA LEU A 25 26.45 20.41 -17.87
C LEU A 25 27.41 19.21 -17.90
N GLU A 26 28.52 19.34 -18.60
CA GLU A 26 29.58 18.34 -18.75
C GLU A 26 30.34 18.10 -17.43
N GLU A 27 30.45 19.09 -16.57
CA GLU A 27 31.05 19.00 -15.23
C GLU A 27 30.14 18.38 -14.20
N GLY A 28 28.83 18.36 -14.50
CA GLY A 28 27.80 17.88 -13.58
C GLY A 28 27.78 16.37 -13.43
N LYS A 29 27.69 15.91 -12.16
CA LYS A 29 27.42 14.50 -11.84
C LYS A 29 25.95 14.16 -12.19
N ASN A 30 25.66 12.86 -12.37
CA ASN A 30 24.31 12.39 -12.71
C ASN A 30 23.26 12.84 -11.69
N PHE A 31 23.60 12.95 -10.40
CA PHE A 31 22.70 13.51 -9.39
C PHE A 31 22.29 14.95 -9.72
N HIS A 32 23.21 15.84 -10.08
CA HIS A 32 22.91 17.22 -10.48
C HIS A 32 22.03 17.25 -11.74
N LYS A 33 22.30 16.35 -12.69
CA LYS A 33 21.51 16.20 -13.91
C LYS A 33 20.08 15.75 -13.63
N TYR A 34 19.90 14.81 -12.68
CA TYR A 34 18.59 14.38 -12.19
C TYR A 34 17.84 15.53 -11.51
N GLU A 35 18.48 16.25 -10.61
CA GLU A 35 17.87 17.37 -9.87
C GLU A 35 17.37 18.45 -10.83
N ALA A 36 18.18 18.85 -11.81
CA ALA A 36 17.81 19.81 -12.85
C ALA A 36 16.62 19.31 -13.69
N LEU A 37 16.59 18.02 -14.05
CA LEU A 37 15.51 17.42 -14.81
C LEU A 37 14.21 17.40 -14.00
N GLY A 38 14.26 16.97 -12.75
CA GLY A 38 13.09 16.93 -11.87
C GLY A 38 12.50 18.32 -11.62
N CYS A 39 13.36 19.32 -11.39
CA CYS A 39 12.94 20.71 -11.23
C CYS A 39 12.30 21.27 -12.52
N LEU A 40 12.88 20.98 -13.68
CA LEU A 40 12.32 21.41 -14.97
C LEU A 40 10.93 20.80 -15.23
N VAL A 41 10.79 19.50 -14.97
CA VAL A 41 9.48 18.81 -15.13
C VAL A 41 8.45 19.41 -14.17
N ARG A 42 8.85 19.73 -12.92
CA ARG A 42 7.97 20.42 -11.98
C ARG A 42 7.58 21.82 -12.47
N ASP A 43 8.48 22.56 -13.12
CA ASP A 43 8.16 23.86 -13.70
C ASP A 43 7.10 23.73 -14.80
N TYR A 44 7.17 22.71 -15.63
CA TYR A 44 6.15 22.41 -16.65
C TYR A 44 4.77 22.07 -16.05
N ILE A 45 4.75 21.46 -14.87
CA ILE A 45 3.51 21.12 -14.14
C ILE A 45 2.89 22.35 -13.44
N ALA A 46 3.69 23.35 -13.08
CA ALA A 46 3.29 24.40 -12.13
C ALA A 46 2.09 25.22 -12.58
N GLU A 47 1.97 25.55 -13.86
CA GLU A 47 0.84 26.31 -14.41
C GLU A 47 -0.46 25.48 -14.37
N ASP A 48 -0.40 24.23 -14.79
CA ASP A 48 -1.55 23.32 -14.75
C ASP A 48 -2.00 23.05 -13.32
N TRP A 49 -1.06 23.00 -12.35
CA TRP A 49 -1.39 22.84 -10.94
C TRP A 49 -2.21 24.02 -10.39
N VAL A 50 -1.81 25.25 -10.72
CA VAL A 50 -2.55 26.47 -10.35
C VAL A 50 -3.91 26.51 -11.06
N ASN A 51 -3.94 26.21 -12.35
CA ASN A 51 -5.16 26.26 -13.16
C ASN A 51 -6.18 25.21 -12.71
N THR A 52 -5.72 23.98 -12.38
CA THR A 52 -6.58 22.92 -11.82
C THR A 52 -7.30 23.40 -10.56
N LYS A 53 -6.54 24.00 -9.63
CA LYS A 53 -7.13 24.53 -8.39
C LYS A 53 -8.17 25.60 -8.66
N LYS A 54 -7.86 26.60 -9.49
CA LYS A 54 -8.81 27.67 -9.87
C LYS A 54 -10.07 27.10 -10.52
N LYS A 55 -9.92 26.08 -11.38
CA LYS A 55 -11.04 25.41 -12.03
C LYS A 55 -11.96 24.73 -11.01
N TYR A 56 -11.41 24.00 -10.04
CA TYR A 56 -12.20 23.34 -9.01
C TYR A 56 -12.95 24.34 -8.13
N GLU A 57 -12.29 25.43 -7.73
CA GLU A 57 -12.91 26.51 -6.95
C GLU A 57 -14.06 27.19 -7.72
N SER A 58 -13.84 27.53 -9.00
CA SER A 58 -14.84 28.23 -9.83
C SER A 58 -16.05 27.36 -10.20
N SER A 59 -15.83 26.08 -10.44
CA SER A 59 -16.89 25.12 -10.80
C SER A 59 -17.65 24.57 -9.60
N LYS A 60 -17.25 24.91 -8.37
CA LYS A 60 -17.78 24.34 -7.12
C LYS A 60 -17.84 22.82 -7.14
N GLN A 61 -16.82 22.19 -7.76
CA GLN A 61 -16.73 20.75 -7.85
C GLN A 61 -16.52 20.17 -6.45
N LYS A 62 -17.22 19.09 -6.10
CA LYS A 62 -17.05 18.41 -4.82
C LYS A 62 -15.63 17.94 -4.67
N GLN A 63 -14.95 18.32 -3.58
CA GLN A 63 -13.57 18.00 -3.28
C GLN A 63 -13.52 16.70 -2.49
N VAL A 64 -12.70 15.76 -2.95
CA VAL A 64 -12.47 14.47 -2.27
C VAL A 64 -11.11 14.51 -1.59
N TYR A 65 -11.07 14.22 -0.30
CA TYR A 65 -9.84 14.12 0.48
C TYR A 65 -9.65 12.68 0.96
N TYR A 66 -8.59 12.05 0.48
CA TYR A 66 -8.23 10.68 0.81
C TYR A 66 -7.21 10.68 1.95
N PHE A 67 -7.65 10.33 3.15
CA PHE A 67 -6.83 10.32 4.37
C PHE A 67 -6.19 8.95 4.54
N SER A 68 -4.85 8.91 4.56
CA SER A 68 -4.12 7.65 4.72
C SER A 68 -2.82 7.85 5.51
N MET A 69 -2.49 6.86 6.35
CA MET A 69 -1.18 6.79 7.01
C MET A 69 -0.03 6.57 6.02
N GLU A 70 -0.31 6.02 4.85
CA GLU A 70 0.68 5.63 3.85
C GLU A 70 0.33 6.15 2.46
N PHE A 71 1.34 6.62 1.73
CA PHE A 71 1.29 6.87 0.29
C PHE A 71 2.56 6.35 -0.37
N LEU A 72 2.56 5.07 -0.79
CA LEU A 72 3.73 4.44 -1.41
C LEU A 72 3.86 4.84 -2.88
N LEU A 73 4.28 6.09 -3.12
CA LEU A 73 4.34 6.70 -4.44
C LEU A 73 5.40 6.05 -5.35
N GLY A 74 6.55 5.68 -4.79
CA GLY A 74 7.73 5.32 -5.56
C GLY A 74 8.40 6.55 -6.17
N ARG A 75 9.08 6.36 -7.30
CA ARG A 75 9.70 7.44 -8.08
C ARG A 75 8.65 8.16 -8.92
N LEU A 76 8.74 9.47 -9.03
CA LEU A 76 7.74 10.30 -9.73
C LEU A 76 8.19 10.77 -11.11
N LEU A 77 9.50 10.90 -11.38
CA LEU A 77 10.01 11.45 -12.63
C LEU A 77 9.45 10.73 -13.85
N GLY A 78 9.61 9.42 -13.90
CA GLY A 78 9.13 8.63 -15.04
C GLY A 78 7.61 8.64 -15.20
N ASP A 79 6.86 8.70 -14.08
CA ASP A 79 5.40 8.84 -14.10
C ASP A 79 4.97 10.22 -14.61
N ALA A 80 5.59 11.29 -14.12
CA ALA A 80 5.29 12.64 -14.55
C ALA A 80 5.55 12.82 -16.05
N LEU A 81 6.70 12.32 -16.54
CA LEU A 81 7.03 12.37 -17.96
C LEU A 81 6.02 11.59 -18.83
N LEU A 82 5.56 10.42 -18.35
CA LEU A 82 4.55 9.61 -19.02
C LEU A 82 3.21 10.35 -19.05
N ASN A 83 2.74 10.83 -17.90
CA ASN A 83 1.43 11.46 -17.74
C ASN A 83 1.35 12.82 -18.48
N LEU A 84 2.48 13.53 -18.61
CA LEU A 84 2.57 14.74 -19.45
C LEU A 84 2.66 14.44 -20.95
N GLY A 85 2.85 13.18 -21.36
CA GLY A 85 3.02 12.79 -22.77
C GLY A 85 4.36 13.23 -23.38
N ILE A 86 5.39 13.55 -22.58
CA ILE A 86 6.67 14.10 -23.05
C ILE A 86 7.86 13.13 -22.85
N ARG A 87 7.63 11.89 -22.44
CA ARG A 87 8.70 10.95 -22.10
C ARG A 87 9.66 10.69 -23.27
N GLU A 88 9.14 10.47 -24.48
CA GLU A 88 9.98 10.21 -25.66
C GLU A 88 10.74 11.47 -26.10
N THR A 89 10.07 12.62 -26.11
CA THR A 89 10.72 13.91 -26.38
C THR A 89 11.88 14.17 -25.43
N CYS A 90 11.68 13.89 -24.14
CA CYS A 90 12.70 14.01 -23.11
C CYS A 90 13.86 13.02 -23.34
N ARG A 91 13.57 11.75 -23.64
CA ARG A 91 14.57 10.72 -23.92
C ARG A 91 15.45 11.10 -25.11
N GLU A 92 14.84 11.50 -26.21
CA GLU A 92 15.57 11.92 -27.42
C GLU A 92 16.42 13.17 -27.16
N ALA A 93 15.89 14.16 -26.46
CA ALA A 93 16.60 15.39 -26.13
C ALA A 93 17.83 15.12 -25.26
N LEU A 94 17.69 14.29 -24.20
CA LEU A 94 18.78 13.91 -23.32
C LEU A 94 19.84 13.06 -24.03
N LYS A 95 19.43 12.15 -24.92
CA LYS A 95 20.34 11.34 -25.71
C LYS A 95 21.27 12.19 -26.60
N GLU A 96 20.76 13.29 -27.18
CA GLU A 96 21.60 14.23 -27.93
C GLU A 96 22.60 15.01 -27.05
N LEU A 97 22.35 15.04 -25.74
CA LEU A 97 23.27 15.59 -24.75
C LEU A 97 24.19 14.52 -24.12
N ASN A 98 24.20 13.30 -24.66
CA ASN A 98 24.89 12.13 -24.12
C ASN A 98 24.47 11.76 -22.70
N ILE A 99 23.17 11.91 -22.38
CA ILE A 99 22.58 11.59 -21.09
C ILE A 99 21.53 10.48 -21.29
N ASP A 100 21.61 9.45 -20.47
CA ASP A 100 20.63 8.36 -20.43
C ASP A 100 19.51 8.68 -19.42
N LEU A 101 18.26 8.72 -19.91
CA LEU A 101 17.09 9.03 -19.05
C LEU A 101 16.87 7.95 -17.99
N GLU A 102 17.01 6.69 -18.35
CA GLU A 102 16.79 5.54 -17.46
C GLU A 102 17.84 5.52 -16.34
N GLU A 103 19.08 5.94 -16.65
CA GLU A 103 20.11 6.12 -15.64
C GLU A 103 19.75 7.27 -14.69
N LEU A 104 19.26 8.42 -15.20
CA LEU A 104 18.85 9.54 -14.34
C LEU A 104 17.67 9.16 -13.44
N GLU A 105 16.66 8.46 -13.94
CA GLU A 105 15.57 7.93 -13.12
C GLU A 105 16.10 7.05 -11.96
N GLY A 106 17.29 6.43 -12.16
CA GLY A 106 17.98 5.65 -11.15
C GLY A 106 18.43 6.45 -9.93
N PHE A 107 18.68 7.74 -10.07
CA PHE A 107 19.10 8.62 -8.98
C PHE A 107 17.95 9.13 -8.11
N GLU A 108 16.71 9.06 -8.59
CA GLU A 108 15.55 9.36 -7.76
C GLU A 108 15.37 8.30 -6.68
N SER A 109 15.28 8.74 -5.43
CA SER A 109 14.93 7.85 -4.32
C SER A 109 13.43 7.50 -4.37
N ASP A 110 13.08 6.24 -4.09
CA ASP A 110 11.70 5.91 -3.77
C ASP A 110 11.31 6.68 -2.50
N GLN A 111 10.16 7.35 -2.51
CA GLN A 111 9.72 8.11 -1.35
C GLN A 111 9.33 7.18 -0.19
N GLY A 112 9.90 7.44 0.99
CA GLY A 112 9.70 6.64 2.20
C GLY A 112 8.36 6.89 2.90
N LEU A 113 7.26 6.94 2.15
CA LEU A 113 5.94 7.34 2.63
C LEU A 113 4.96 6.18 2.78
N GLY A 114 5.42 4.95 2.65
CA GLY A 114 4.58 3.77 2.76
C GLY A 114 5.37 2.47 2.89
N ASN A 115 4.68 1.38 3.20
CA ASN A 115 5.28 0.07 3.41
C ASN A 115 4.78 -0.99 2.42
N GLY A 116 3.47 -1.06 2.15
CA GLY A 116 2.90 -2.18 1.42
C GLY A 116 1.66 -1.85 0.60
N GLY A 117 0.72 -2.80 0.55
CA GLY A 117 -0.49 -2.74 -0.27
C GLY A 117 -1.38 -1.54 0.00
N LEU A 118 -1.57 -1.17 1.28
CA LEU A 118 -2.38 -0.03 1.70
C LEU A 118 -1.87 1.28 1.09
N GLY A 119 -0.56 1.55 1.27
CA GLY A 119 0.07 2.78 0.77
C GLY A 119 0.17 2.80 -0.76
N ARG A 120 0.40 1.65 -1.41
CA ARG A 120 0.44 1.60 -2.87
C ARG A 120 -0.96 1.77 -3.47
N LEU A 121 -2.01 1.25 -2.83
CA LEU A 121 -3.39 1.48 -3.25
C LEU A 121 -3.72 2.98 -3.20
N ALA A 122 -3.41 3.65 -2.10
CA ALA A 122 -3.59 5.10 -1.96
C ALA A 122 -2.88 5.88 -3.09
N ALA A 123 -1.64 5.50 -3.44
CA ALA A 123 -0.91 6.10 -4.55
C ALA A 123 -1.58 5.83 -5.92
N CYS A 124 -2.10 4.62 -6.17
CA CYS A 124 -2.85 4.30 -7.38
C CYS A 124 -4.15 5.11 -7.47
N PHE A 125 -4.82 5.31 -6.35
CA PHE A 125 -6.06 6.10 -6.29
C PHE A 125 -5.83 7.58 -6.58
N LEU A 126 -4.72 8.16 -6.10
CA LEU A 126 -4.36 9.54 -6.44
C LEU A 126 -4.12 9.70 -7.96
N ASP A 127 -3.37 8.78 -8.57
CA ASP A 127 -3.13 8.75 -10.01
C ASP A 127 -4.45 8.67 -10.79
N SER A 128 -5.34 7.76 -10.40
CA SER A 128 -6.64 7.59 -11.07
C SER A 128 -7.57 8.79 -10.87
N MET A 129 -7.62 9.39 -9.67
CA MET A 129 -8.42 10.60 -9.45
C MET A 129 -7.97 11.75 -10.36
N ALA A 130 -6.65 11.98 -10.49
CA ALA A 130 -6.11 12.99 -11.38
C ALA A 130 -6.42 12.68 -12.86
N SER A 131 -6.23 11.43 -13.27
CA SER A 131 -6.46 10.99 -14.67
C SER A 131 -7.94 11.03 -15.08
N LEU A 132 -8.87 10.86 -14.13
CA LEU A 132 -10.33 10.90 -14.33
C LEU A 132 -10.95 12.30 -14.10
N ASN A 133 -10.14 13.33 -13.94
CA ASN A 133 -10.59 14.70 -13.65
C ASN A 133 -11.45 14.84 -12.36
N ILE A 134 -11.20 14.00 -11.37
CA ILE A 134 -11.83 14.11 -10.06
C ILE A 134 -10.99 15.04 -9.20
N ALA A 135 -11.62 15.98 -8.50
CA ALA A 135 -10.96 16.87 -7.54
C ALA A 135 -10.55 16.08 -6.28
N GLY A 136 -9.51 15.26 -6.41
CA GLY A 136 -9.06 14.30 -5.42
C GLY A 136 -7.69 14.67 -4.83
N HIS A 137 -7.60 14.70 -3.49
CA HIS A 137 -6.42 15.13 -2.77
C HIS A 137 -6.01 14.08 -1.73
N GLY A 138 -4.70 13.82 -1.59
CA GLY A 138 -4.19 12.99 -0.50
C GLY A 138 -3.87 13.82 0.74
N CYS A 139 -4.05 13.23 1.93
CA CYS A 139 -3.67 13.81 3.21
C CYS A 139 -3.00 12.75 4.09
N GLY A 140 -1.77 13.01 4.53
CA GLY A 140 -0.97 12.10 5.34
C GLY A 140 0.19 12.76 6.06
N ILE A 141 1.17 11.95 6.48
CA ILE A 141 2.36 12.42 7.21
C ILE A 141 3.58 12.35 6.31
N ARG A 142 4.47 13.36 6.42
CA ARG A 142 5.77 13.41 5.77
C ARG A 142 6.83 12.75 6.64
N TYR A 143 6.98 11.42 6.51
CA TYR A 143 7.96 10.68 7.31
C TYR A 143 9.39 10.97 6.85
N LYS A 144 10.24 11.42 7.78
CA LYS A 144 11.64 11.76 7.50
C LYS A 144 12.49 10.54 7.16
N TYR A 145 12.24 9.42 7.84
CA TYR A 145 13.01 8.18 7.73
C TYR A 145 12.18 6.99 7.24
N GLY A 146 10.98 7.26 6.71
CA GLY A 146 10.11 6.24 6.14
C GLY A 146 9.67 5.17 7.14
N PHE A 147 9.46 3.94 6.64
CA PHE A 147 9.27 2.76 7.49
C PHE A 147 10.65 2.27 7.98
N PHE A 148 11.47 1.77 7.11
CA PHE A 148 12.92 1.52 7.25
C PHE A 148 13.50 1.06 5.91
N ASN A 149 14.82 1.18 5.77
CA ASN A 149 15.58 0.54 4.71
C ASN A 149 16.05 -0.84 5.20
N GLN A 150 15.66 -1.91 4.49
CA GLN A 150 16.01 -3.29 4.84
C GLN A 150 17.37 -3.68 4.28
N LYS A 151 18.26 -4.17 5.15
CA LYS A 151 19.49 -4.86 4.80
C LYS A 151 19.40 -6.32 5.21
N ILE A 152 20.02 -7.19 4.42
CA ILE A 152 20.19 -8.61 4.79
C ILE A 152 21.65 -8.81 5.16
N ILE A 153 21.93 -9.02 6.44
CA ILE A 153 23.25 -9.26 6.99
C ILE A 153 23.26 -10.66 7.63
N ASP A 154 24.15 -11.52 7.17
CA ASP A 154 24.24 -12.92 7.60
C ASP A 154 22.91 -13.69 7.51
N GLY A 155 22.08 -13.34 6.51
CA GLY A 155 20.76 -13.92 6.28
C GLY A 155 19.63 -13.28 7.07
N SER A 156 19.91 -12.37 8.00
CA SER A 156 18.94 -11.74 8.89
C SER A 156 18.55 -10.34 8.40
N GLN A 157 17.30 -9.95 8.62
CA GLN A 157 16.86 -8.58 8.38
C GLN A 157 17.44 -7.63 9.43
N VAL A 158 18.07 -6.57 8.95
CA VAL A 158 18.52 -5.41 9.73
C VAL A 158 17.84 -4.17 9.23
N GLU A 159 17.21 -3.42 10.13
CA GLU A 159 16.51 -2.17 9.84
C GLU A 159 17.48 -0.98 9.98
N THR A 160 17.51 -0.14 8.94
CA THR A 160 18.25 1.13 8.94
C THR A 160 17.32 2.26 8.50
N PRO A 161 17.59 3.52 8.86
CA PRO A 161 16.78 4.64 8.42
C PRO A 161 16.65 4.69 6.89
N ASP A 162 15.45 4.88 6.38
CA ASP A 162 15.22 5.18 4.97
C ASP A 162 15.44 6.69 4.74
N SER A 163 16.68 7.05 4.43
CA SER A 163 17.10 8.44 4.29
C SER A 163 16.75 9.03 2.91
N TRP A 164 15.52 8.82 2.44
CA TRP A 164 15.06 9.25 1.11
C TRP A 164 15.12 10.76 0.88
N LEU A 165 15.11 11.56 1.96
CA LEU A 165 15.23 13.03 1.94
C LEU A 165 16.67 13.54 2.05
N LYS A 166 17.67 12.66 2.10
CA LYS A 166 19.07 13.07 2.31
C LYS A 166 19.57 14.13 1.32
N ASN A 167 19.13 14.04 0.08
CA ASN A 167 19.49 14.96 -1.00
C ASN A 167 18.33 15.90 -1.39
N GLY A 168 17.35 16.10 -0.50
CA GLY A 168 16.14 16.85 -0.81
C GLY A 168 15.12 16.05 -1.61
N ASN A 169 14.01 16.71 -1.96
CA ASN A 169 12.95 16.16 -2.80
C ASN A 169 12.46 17.24 -3.78
N VAL A 170 12.75 17.07 -5.06
CA VAL A 170 12.42 18.07 -6.09
C VAL A 170 10.91 18.26 -6.30
N TRP A 171 10.08 17.31 -5.84
CA TRP A 171 8.64 17.30 -6.09
C TRP A 171 7.84 18.10 -5.05
N GLU A 172 8.33 18.22 -3.83
CA GLU A 172 7.54 18.83 -2.75
C GLU A 172 7.77 20.35 -2.66
N VAL A 173 6.72 21.05 -2.25
CA VAL A 173 6.74 22.49 -1.97
C VAL A 173 6.28 22.75 -0.53
N LYS A 174 7.17 23.21 0.34
CA LYS A 174 6.84 23.64 1.71
C LYS A 174 5.90 24.85 1.67
N LYS A 175 4.81 24.84 2.47
CA LYS A 175 3.80 25.91 2.56
C LYS A 175 3.67 26.41 4.01
N PRO A 176 4.64 27.14 4.58
CA PRO A 176 4.62 27.54 5.98
C PRO A 176 3.42 28.46 6.32
N ASP A 177 2.94 29.23 5.34
CA ASP A 177 1.77 30.11 5.44
C ASP A 177 0.44 29.34 5.57
N LYS A 178 0.45 28.01 5.44
CA LYS A 178 -0.70 27.11 5.55
C LYS A 178 -0.56 26.16 6.76
N SER A 179 0.37 26.44 7.67
CA SER A 179 0.54 25.62 8.87
C SER A 179 -0.68 25.69 9.78
N GLU A 180 -0.92 24.59 10.50
CA GLU A 180 -1.99 24.47 11.49
C GLU A 180 -1.40 24.10 12.85
N VAL A 181 -2.07 24.47 13.94
CA VAL A 181 -1.67 24.10 15.29
C VAL A 181 -2.52 22.91 15.75
N VAL A 182 -1.87 21.80 16.07
CA VAL A 182 -2.49 20.62 16.65
C VAL A 182 -2.20 20.60 18.15
N LYS A 183 -3.24 20.32 18.97
CA LYS A 183 -3.18 20.43 20.44
C LYS A 183 -3.24 19.05 21.06
N PHE A 184 -2.30 18.75 21.95
CA PHE A 184 -2.25 17.49 22.69
C PHE A 184 -2.29 17.70 24.21
N GLY A 185 -2.83 16.76 24.95
CA GLY A 185 -2.88 16.81 26.41
C GLY A 185 -3.69 18.00 26.96
N GLY A 186 -3.31 18.47 28.14
CA GLY A 186 -3.98 19.61 28.77
C GLY A 186 -5.34 19.28 29.39
N ASN A 187 -6.17 20.31 29.54
CA ASN A 187 -7.47 20.19 30.19
C ASN A 187 -8.55 20.94 29.42
N ILE A 188 -9.81 20.50 29.58
CA ILE A 188 -10.97 21.18 29.01
C ILE A 188 -11.71 21.92 30.10
N LYS A 189 -11.84 23.25 29.92
CA LYS A 189 -12.76 24.07 30.73
C LYS A 189 -14.11 24.09 30.05
N CYS A 190 -15.15 23.77 30.83
CA CYS A 190 -16.53 23.79 30.37
C CYS A 190 -17.27 24.94 31.09
N GLU A 191 -17.82 25.84 30.31
CA GLU A 191 -18.54 27.01 30.82
C GLU A 191 -19.89 27.13 30.12
N ASN A 192 -20.89 27.60 30.87
CA ASN A 192 -22.20 27.91 30.28
C ASN A 192 -22.24 29.38 29.90
N VAL A 193 -22.17 29.69 28.61
CA VAL A 193 -22.22 31.03 28.09
C VAL A 193 -23.57 31.23 27.37
N ASN A 194 -24.42 32.08 27.92
CA ASN A 194 -25.75 32.39 27.37
C ASN A 194 -26.64 31.15 27.14
N GLY A 195 -26.56 30.16 28.06
CA GLY A 195 -27.35 28.92 27.92
C GLY A 195 -26.74 27.83 27.04
N ARG A 196 -25.57 28.09 26.50
CA ARG A 196 -24.83 27.16 25.69
C ARG A 196 -23.54 26.71 26.39
N LEU A 197 -23.26 25.39 26.36
CA LEU A 197 -21.97 24.86 26.83
C LEU A 197 -20.89 25.20 25.81
N THR A 198 -19.84 25.85 26.29
CA THR A 198 -18.61 26.16 25.56
C THR A 198 -17.44 25.41 26.17
N PHE A 199 -16.54 24.97 25.31
CA PHE A 199 -15.39 24.15 25.70
C PHE A 199 -14.10 24.88 25.31
N THR A 200 -13.25 25.16 26.28
CA THR A 200 -11.96 25.83 26.04
C THR A 200 -10.82 24.87 26.40
N HIS A 201 -9.96 24.56 25.44
CA HIS A 201 -8.78 23.74 25.66
C HIS A 201 -7.66 24.59 26.26
N VAL A 202 -7.15 24.21 27.45
CA VAL A 202 -6.12 24.95 28.20
C VAL A 202 -4.96 24.04 28.58
N ASN A 203 -3.78 24.61 28.79
CA ASN A 203 -2.55 23.88 29.19
C ASN A 203 -2.16 22.73 28.25
N TYR A 204 -2.50 22.84 26.97
CA TYR A 204 -2.15 21.86 25.95
C TYR A 204 -0.71 22.04 25.45
N GLU A 205 -0.13 20.98 24.90
CA GLU A 205 1.10 21.01 24.11
C GLU A 205 0.76 21.35 22.65
N PRO A 206 1.17 22.56 22.15
CA PRO A 206 0.93 22.94 20.76
C PRO A 206 2.01 22.36 19.85
N ILE A 207 1.60 21.74 18.75
CA ILE A 207 2.50 21.25 17.72
C ILE A 207 2.14 21.91 16.39
N LEU A 208 3.15 22.49 15.72
CA LEU A 208 2.96 23.10 14.42
C LEU A 208 3.00 22.03 13.33
N ALA A 209 1.89 21.82 12.65
CA ALA A 209 1.80 20.97 11.47
C ALA A 209 2.11 21.82 10.23
N VAL A 210 3.25 21.59 9.60
CA VAL A 210 3.72 22.33 8.43
C VAL A 210 3.47 21.49 7.19
N PRO A 211 2.67 21.95 6.20
CA PRO A 211 2.33 21.18 5.03
C PRO A 211 3.37 21.26 3.92
N TYR A 212 3.58 20.13 3.29
CA TYR A 212 4.36 19.95 2.06
C TYR A 212 3.43 19.40 0.99
N ASP A 213 3.33 20.13 -0.11
CA ASP A 213 2.45 19.77 -1.24
C ASP A 213 3.26 19.13 -2.37
N THR A 214 2.81 17.96 -2.85
CA THR A 214 3.38 17.24 -3.99
C THR A 214 2.35 17.17 -5.11
N PRO A 215 2.69 17.55 -6.36
CA PRO A 215 1.78 17.47 -7.49
C PRO A 215 1.54 16.01 -7.92
N ILE A 216 0.29 15.68 -8.20
CA ILE A 216 -0.15 14.41 -8.78
C ILE A 216 -0.72 14.68 -10.15
N VAL A 217 0.03 14.29 -11.17
CA VAL A 217 -0.27 14.61 -12.58
C VAL A 217 -1.22 13.59 -13.17
N GLY A 218 -2.32 14.04 -13.76
CA GLY A 218 -3.23 13.19 -14.52
C GLY A 218 -2.72 12.92 -15.94
N TYR A 219 -3.12 11.78 -16.49
CA TYR A 219 -2.64 11.32 -17.81
C TYR A 219 -3.22 12.18 -18.94
N GLU A 220 -2.37 12.93 -19.64
CA GLU A 220 -2.65 13.74 -20.84
C GLU A 220 -3.92 14.62 -20.76
N ASN A 221 -4.24 15.15 -19.57
CA ASN A 221 -5.49 15.91 -19.35
C ASN A 221 -5.31 17.28 -18.70
N ASN A 222 -4.07 17.71 -18.42
CA ASN A 222 -3.69 18.97 -17.79
C ASN A 222 -4.27 19.13 -16.35
N VAL A 223 -4.66 18.02 -15.70
CA VAL A 223 -5.09 18.01 -14.30
C VAL A 223 -3.91 17.71 -13.41
N VAL A 224 -3.74 18.52 -12.39
CA VAL A 224 -2.72 18.29 -11.36
C VAL A 224 -3.38 18.40 -9.99
N ASN A 225 -3.62 17.25 -9.36
CA ASN A 225 -4.13 17.15 -8.01
C ASN A 225 -3.02 17.34 -6.97
N ASN A 226 -3.36 17.33 -5.70
CA ASN A 226 -2.42 17.60 -4.62
C ASN A 226 -2.33 16.45 -3.61
N LEU A 227 -1.11 16.06 -3.25
CA LEU A 227 -0.85 15.28 -2.04
C LEU A 227 -0.26 16.21 -1.00
N ARG A 228 -0.99 16.45 0.10
CA ARG A 228 -0.53 17.23 1.24
C ARG A 228 -0.04 16.35 2.35
N LEU A 229 1.22 16.51 2.70
CA LEU A 229 1.86 15.77 3.78
C LEU A 229 2.28 16.73 4.89
N TRP A 230 2.02 16.35 6.14
CA TRP A 230 2.27 17.16 7.31
C TRP A 230 3.56 16.76 8.00
N SER A 231 4.41 17.75 8.31
CA SER A 231 5.61 17.63 9.12
C SER A 231 5.37 18.28 10.48
N ALA A 232 5.73 17.61 11.56
CA ALA A 232 5.63 18.16 12.91
C ALA A 232 6.86 19.02 13.20
N GLU A 233 6.60 20.29 13.57
CA GLU A 233 7.63 21.27 13.93
C GLU A 233 7.23 21.94 15.27
N PRO A 234 8.16 22.42 16.12
CA PRO A 234 7.82 23.17 17.30
C PRO A 234 7.23 24.55 16.93
N VAL A 235 6.26 25.03 17.73
CA VAL A 235 5.71 26.38 17.57
C VAL A 235 6.74 27.41 18.01
N ASP A 236 7.35 27.19 19.18
CA ASP A 236 8.37 28.02 19.82
C ASP A 236 9.44 27.12 20.46
N ASN A 237 10.53 27.71 20.96
CA ASN A 237 11.58 27.01 21.71
C ASN A 237 12.28 25.89 20.93
N GLU A 238 12.52 26.11 19.64
CA GLU A 238 13.18 25.16 18.76
C GLU A 238 14.58 24.77 19.27
N PHE A 239 15.25 25.70 19.98
CA PHE A 239 16.61 25.56 20.48
C PHE A 239 16.81 26.33 21.80
N ASP A 240 17.21 25.63 22.86
CA ASP A 240 17.49 26.23 24.17
C ASP A 240 18.97 26.66 24.29
N PHE A 241 19.24 27.95 24.10
CA PHE A 241 20.57 28.52 24.22
C PHE A 241 21.19 28.37 25.63
N CYS A 242 20.35 28.32 26.68
CA CYS A 242 20.85 28.19 28.04
C CYS A 242 21.50 26.83 28.27
N TYR A 243 20.85 25.75 27.83
CA TYR A 243 21.44 24.42 27.86
C TYR A 243 22.64 24.30 26.92
N PHE A 244 22.57 24.87 25.73
CA PHE A 244 23.66 24.82 24.75
C PHE A 244 24.94 25.44 25.32
N ASN A 245 24.83 26.67 25.89
CA ASN A 245 25.95 27.41 26.47
C ASN A 245 26.57 26.71 27.70
N ARG A 246 25.84 25.79 28.32
CA ARG A 246 26.32 24.94 29.43
C ARG A 246 26.92 23.63 28.97
N GLY A 247 27.10 23.42 27.65
CA GLY A 247 27.60 22.19 27.06
C GLY A 247 26.62 21.03 27.06
N GLN A 248 25.35 21.27 27.36
CA GLN A 248 24.28 20.25 27.37
C GLN A 248 23.54 20.21 26.02
N TYR A 249 24.27 19.87 24.96
CA TYR A 249 23.78 19.98 23.57
C TYR A 249 22.54 19.14 23.28
N LEU A 250 22.44 17.96 23.86
CA LEU A 250 21.26 17.10 23.67
C LEU A 250 20.01 17.71 24.31
N LYS A 251 20.13 18.28 25.52
CA LYS A 251 19.01 18.94 26.18
C LYS A 251 18.56 20.21 25.44
N ALA A 252 19.48 20.90 24.77
CA ALA A 252 19.16 22.07 23.97
C ALA A 252 18.21 21.79 22.80
N ILE A 253 18.12 20.57 22.35
CA ILE A 253 17.27 20.12 21.22
C ILE A 253 16.23 19.06 21.64
N GLU A 254 16.13 18.73 22.93
CA GLU A 254 15.26 17.64 23.42
C GLU A 254 13.79 17.89 23.10
N TYR A 255 13.30 19.09 23.34
CA TYR A 255 11.93 19.50 23.05
C TYR A 255 11.62 19.39 21.54
N ARG A 256 12.50 19.92 20.70
CA ARG A 256 12.38 19.81 19.25
C ARG A 256 12.29 18.34 18.80
N ASN A 257 13.19 17.50 19.31
CA ASN A 257 13.24 16.08 18.93
C ASN A 257 11.98 15.34 19.36
N SER A 258 11.39 15.66 20.53
CA SER A 258 10.15 15.03 20.99
C SER A 258 8.96 15.33 20.07
N ILE A 259 8.90 16.54 19.51
CA ILE A 259 7.86 16.96 18.57
C ILE A 259 8.11 16.36 17.19
N GLU A 260 9.32 16.49 16.64
CA GLU A 260 9.66 15.96 15.32
C GLU A 260 9.47 14.43 15.24
N ALA A 261 9.56 13.70 16.37
CA ALA A 261 9.34 12.25 16.43
C ALA A 261 8.01 11.82 15.80
N ILE A 262 6.98 12.68 15.86
CA ILE A 262 5.65 12.40 15.27
C ILE A 262 5.74 12.15 13.77
N SER A 263 6.64 12.84 13.07
CA SER A 263 6.80 12.72 11.61
C SER A 263 8.14 12.08 11.20
N GLN A 264 8.79 11.29 12.08
CA GLN A 264 10.06 10.64 11.74
C GLN A 264 9.88 9.29 11.08
N VAL A 265 9.12 8.39 11.69
CA VAL A 265 9.05 6.97 11.28
C VAL A 265 7.60 6.53 11.12
N LEU A 266 7.31 5.87 10.00
CA LEU A 266 6.04 5.19 9.76
C LEU A 266 5.99 3.91 10.60
N TYR A 267 4.90 3.69 11.33
CA TYR A 267 4.67 2.52 12.19
C TYR A 267 5.80 2.28 13.21
N PRO A 268 5.99 3.20 14.17
CA PRO A 268 6.86 2.92 15.30
C PRO A 268 6.40 1.63 16.02
N ASP A 269 7.36 0.93 16.66
CA ASP A 269 7.07 -0.28 17.42
C ASP A 269 6.06 0.03 18.54
N ASP A 270 4.90 -0.61 18.48
CA ASP A 270 3.79 -0.43 19.43
C ASP A 270 3.66 -1.56 20.46
N SER A 271 4.71 -2.33 20.64
CA SER A 271 4.79 -3.32 21.73
C SER A 271 4.83 -2.66 23.11
N MET A 272 5.39 -1.41 23.17
CA MET A 272 5.53 -0.61 24.39
C MET A 272 4.52 0.55 24.41
N TYR A 273 4.30 1.11 25.62
CA TYR A 273 3.36 2.20 25.84
C TYR A 273 3.70 3.45 25.00
N GLU A 274 4.98 3.84 24.97
CA GLU A 274 5.47 5.03 24.27
C GLU A 274 5.24 4.92 22.76
N GLY A 275 5.45 3.72 22.19
CA GLY A 275 5.21 3.49 20.77
C GLY A 275 3.72 3.53 20.42
N LYS A 276 2.85 2.98 21.28
CA LYS A 276 1.38 3.13 21.13
C LYS A 276 0.95 4.58 21.20
N LEU A 277 1.47 5.33 22.17
CA LEU A 277 1.18 6.75 22.34
C LEU A 277 1.61 7.56 21.12
N LEU A 278 2.81 7.28 20.59
CA LEU A 278 3.32 7.94 19.38
C LEU A 278 2.44 7.63 18.16
N ARG A 279 1.98 6.39 17.97
CA ARG A 279 1.05 6.04 16.91
C ARG A 279 -0.28 6.79 17.02
N LEU A 280 -0.83 6.91 18.22
CA LEU A 280 -2.05 7.69 18.44
C LEU A 280 -1.83 9.19 18.17
N LYS A 281 -0.66 9.74 18.59
CA LYS A 281 -0.25 11.11 18.25
C LYS A 281 -0.18 11.30 16.72
N GLN A 282 0.44 10.38 15.98
CA GLN A 282 0.55 10.43 14.53
C GLN A 282 -0.83 10.48 13.86
N GLN A 283 -1.75 9.61 14.27
CA GLN A 283 -3.11 9.54 13.69
C GLN A 283 -3.87 10.85 13.91
N TYR A 284 -3.88 11.38 15.12
CA TYR A 284 -4.57 12.66 15.39
C TYR A 284 -3.88 13.84 14.73
N PHE A 285 -2.55 13.86 14.68
CA PHE A 285 -1.75 14.95 14.11
C PHE A 285 -2.16 15.29 12.68
N PHE A 286 -2.09 14.32 11.74
CA PHE A 286 -2.39 14.61 10.35
C PHE A 286 -3.90 14.79 10.09
N VAL A 287 -4.73 14.11 10.87
CA VAL A 287 -6.19 14.24 10.80
C VAL A 287 -6.63 15.64 11.18
N SER A 288 -6.18 16.12 12.35
CA SER A 288 -6.55 17.46 12.84
C SER A 288 -6.01 18.56 11.92
N ALA A 289 -4.73 18.48 11.53
CA ALA A 289 -4.14 19.43 10.59
C ALA A 289 -4.86 19.44 9.23
N GLY A 290 -5.18 18.25 8.71
CA GLY A 290 -5.92 18.09 7.46
C GLY A 290 -7.30 18.72 7.52
N LEU A 291 -8.09 18.41 8.53
CA LEU A 291 -9.47 18.94 8.70
C LEU A 291 -9.51 20.44 8.90
N GLN A 292 -8.64 20.99 9.78
CA GLN A 292 -8.54 22.45 9.98
C GLN A 292 -8.24 23.16 8.65
N SER A 293 -7.30 22.63 7.88
CA SER A 293 -6.92 23.19 6.57
C SER A 293 -8.07 23.09 5.56
N ILE A 294 -8.81 21.98 5.53
CA ILE A 294 -9.95 21.77 4.60
C ILE A 294 -11.10 22.73 4.94
N VAL A 295 -11.50 22.80 6.20
CA VAL A 295 -12.59 23.69 6.65
C VAL A 295 -12.22 25.16 6.39
N ARG A 296 -11.00 25.57 6.74
CA ARG A 296 -10.52 26.93 6.46
C ARG A 296 -10.54 27.24 4.97
N HIS A 297 -10.10 26.33 4.12
CA HIS A 297 -10.12 26.51 2.67
C HIS A 297 -11.54 26.62 2.12
N TYR A 298 -12.46 25.74 2.57
CA TYR A 298 -13.86 25.75 2.18
C TYR A 298 -14.55 27.08 2.52
N LYS A 299 -14.37 27.57 3.76
CA LYS A 299 -14.94 28.86 4.21
C LYS A 299 -14.32 30.05 3.48
N LYS A 300 -13.00 30.04 3.24
CA LYS A 300 -12.31 31.10 2.49
C LYS A 300 -12.88 31.28 1.08
N ASN A 301 -13.37 30.20 0.49
CA ASN A 301 -14.01 30.19 -0.84
C ASN A 301 -15.51 30.48 -0.78
N GLY A 302 -16.03 30.97 0.35
CA GLY A 302 -17.43 31.35 0.53
C GLY A 302 -18.38 30.20 0.81
N GLY A 303 -17.87 29.03 1.18
CA GLY A 303 -18.69 27.88 1.59
C GLY A 303 -19.43 28.12 2.91
N LYS A 304 -20.70 27.70 2.99
CA LYS A 304 -21.48 27.71 4.23
C LYS A 304 -21.28 26.38 4.95
N ILE A 305 -21.00 26.43 6.24
CA ILE A 305 -20.62 25.22 6.98
C ILE A 305 -21.75 24.18 7.07
N GLU A 306 -23.00 24.63 7.00
CA GLU A 306 -24.20 23.78 7.00
C GLU A 306 -24.33 22.92 5.73
N GLU A 307 -23.67 23.34 4.64
CA GLU A 307 -23.62 22.68 3.31
C GLU A 307 -22.29 21.93 3.09
N PHE A 308 -21.44 21.79 4.10
CA PHE A 308 -20.08 21.25 3.97
C PHE A 308 -20.08 19.85 3.32
N ASP A 309 -21.01 18.98 3.70
CA ASP A 309 -21.16 17.62 3.18
C ASP A 309 -21.57 17.55 1.69
N GLU A 310 -22.10 18.64 1.13
CA GLU A 310 -22.43 18.70 -0.30
C GLU A 310 -21.18 18.94 -1.17
N TYR A 311 -20.15 19.62 -0.64
CA TYR A 311 -18.96 20.06 -1.39
C TYR A 311 -17.67 19.36 -0.97
N VAL A 312 -17.68 18.64 0.15
CA VAL A 312 -16.51 17.94 0.68
C VAL A 312 -16.85 16.48 0.96
N ALA A 313 -16.01 15.58 0.49
CA ALA A 313 -16.02 14.17 0.85
C ALA A 313 -14.67 13.80 1.46
N ILE A 314 -14.67 13.13 2.60
CA ILE A 314 -13.47 12.62 3.28
C ILE A 314 -13.54 11.12 3.30
N HIS A 315 -12.52 10.47 2.74
CA HIS A 315 -12.41 9.03 2.76
C HIS A 315 -11.31 8.58 3.71
N ILE A 316 -11.66 7.79 4.72
CA ILE A 316 -10.70 7.23 5.65
C ILE A 316 -10.23 5.85 5.18
N ASN A 317 -8.92 5.73 4.93
CA ASN A 317 -8.27 4.53 4.46
C ASN A 317 -7.83 3.66 5.64
N ASP A 318 -8.58 2.60 5.91
CA ASP A 318 -8.54 1.82 7.14
C ASP A 318 -8.97 2.63 8.38
N THR A 319 -8.73 2.11 9.59
CA THR A 319 -9.09 2.77 10.86
C THR A 319 -8.10 3.85 11.30
N HIS A 320 -6.95 3.95 10.67
CA HIS A 320 -5.90 4.90 11.04
C HIS A 320 -6.38 6.36 11.11
N PRO A 321 -7.20 6.86 10.15
CA PRO A 321 -7.72 8.23 10.20
C PRO A 321 -9.10 8.35 10.86
N THR A 322 -9.58 7.36 11.57
CA THR A 322 -10.94 7.39 12.17
C THR A 322 -11.18 8.59 13.10
N LEU A 323 -10.10 9.13 13.69
CA LEU A 323 -10.19 10.36 14.49
C LEU A 323 -10.70 11.58 13.70
N ALA A 324 -10.81 11.49 12.37
CA ALA A 324 -11.48 12.49 11.54
C ALA A 324 -12.95 12.70 11.94
N ILE A 325 -13.63 11.67 12.44
CA ILE A 325 -15.02 11.76 12.88
C ILE A 325 -15.15 12.71 14.08
N PRO A 326 -14.55 12.40 15.25
CA PRO A 326 -14.69 13.29 16.42
C PRO A 326 -13.97 14.63 16.25
N GLU A 327 -12.92 14.73 15.42
CA GLU A 327 -12.27 16.01 15.14
C GLU A 327 -13.14 16.92 14.26
N LEU A 328 -13.83 16.40 13.25
CA LEU A 328 -14.79 17.20 12.49
C LEU A 328 -15.97 17.63 13.37
N MET A 329 -16.46 16.73 14.23
CA MET A 329 -17.45 17.09 15.25
C MET A 329 -16.96 18.23 16.15
N ARG A 330 -15.70 18.18 16.62
CA ARG A 330 -15.12 19.24 17.45
C ARG A 330 -15.11 20.58 16.72
N ILE A 331 -14.66 20.60 15.48
CA ILE A 331 -14.64 21.83 14.68
C ILE A 331 -16.05 22.39 14.52
N LEU A 332 -17.01 21.53 14.14
CA LEU A 332 -18.38 21.95 13.91
C LEU A 332 -19.11 22.42 15.19
N LEU A 333 -18.81 21.79 16.33
CA LEU A 333 -19.42 22.14 17.63
C LEU A 333 -18.75 23.35 18.26
N ASP A 334 -17.41 23.32 18.41
CA ASP A 334 -16.68 24.24 19.24
C ASP A 334 -16.27 25.52 18.49
N GLU A 335 -15.94 25.42 17.21
CA GLU A 335 -15.47 26.56 16.39
C GLU A 335 -16.60 27.17 15.55
N GLU A 336 -17.45 26.31 14.95
CA GLU A 336 -18.54 26.77 14.06
C GLU A 336 -19.89 26.94 14.78
N GLY A 337 -20.02 26.45 15.98
CA GLY A 337 -21.16 26.71 16.82
C GLY A 337 -22.43 25.94 16.45
N LEU A 338 -22.34 24.85 15.71
CA LEU A 338 -23.51 24.05 15.34
C LEU A 338 -24.10 23.25 16.51
N SER A 339 -25.35 22.81 16.37
CA SER A 339 -25.97 21.82 17.27
C SER A 339 -25.32 20.45 17.09
N TRP A 340 -25.46 19.59 18.08
CA TRP A 340 -24.98 18.20 18.01
C TRP A 340 -25.56 17.46 16.80
N GLU A 341 -26.86 17.59 16.57
CA GLU A 341 -27.58 16.91 15.50
C GLU A 341 -27.09 17.37 14.12
N SER A 342 -26.89 18.67 13.94
CA SER A 342 -26.36 19.24 12.70
C SER A 342 -24.91 18.81 12.46
N ALA A 343 -24.07 18.89 13.49
CA ALA A 343 -22.68 18.47 13.43
C ALA A 343 -22.56 16.96 13.09
N MET A 344 -23.34 16.11 13.72
CA MET A 344 -23.34 14.67 13.47
C MET A 344 -23.83 14.32 12.07
N ARG A 345 -24.88 14.98 11.58
CA ARG A 345 -25.40 14.83 10.21
C ARG A 345 -24.29 15.17 9.17
N ILE A 346 -23.69 16.35 9.31
CA ILE A 346 -22.65 16.81 8.39
C ILE A 346 -21.44 15.85 8.46
N THR A 347 -20.99 15.48 9.63
CA THR A 347 -19.86 14.56 9.82
C THR A 347 -20.11 13.21 9.16
N THR A 348 -21.26 12.61 9.44
CA THR A 348 -21.62 11.29 8.89
C THR A 348 -21.72 11.33 7.36
N ASN A 349 -22.35 12.38 6.79
CA ASN A 349 -22.49 12.52 5.34
C ASN A 349 -21.16 12.84 4.63
N THR A 350 -20.20 13.46 5.32
CA THR A 350 -18.90 13.80 4.76
C THR A 350 -17.96 12.61 4.73
N ILE A 351 -18.03 11.71 5.75
CA ILE A 351 -17.01 10.68 5.96
C ILE A 351 -17.48 9.32 5.43
N SER A 352 -16.59 8.64 4.74
CA SER A 352 -16.71 7.26 4.28
C SER A 352 -15.48 6.44 4.69
N TYR A 353 -15.67 5.14 4.92
CA TYR A 353 -14.67 4.24 5.51
C TYR A 353 -14.45 3.01 4.64
N THR A 354 -13.19 2.70 4.36
CA THR A 354 -12.77 1.42 3.77
C THR A 354 -12.09 0.57 4.83
N ASN A 355 -12.58 -0.65 5.04
CA ASN A 355 -11.91 -1.66 5.84
C ASN A 355 -10.94 -2.47 4.96
N HIS A 356 -9.71 -2.69 5.45
CA HIS A 356 -8.66 -3.44 4.75
C HIS A 356 -8.23 -4.71 5.49
N THR A 357 -8.85 -5.04 6.61
CA THR A 357 -8.45 -6.19 7.42
C THR A 357 -9.62 -7.14 7.71
N ILE A 358 -9.33 -8.45 7.70
CA ILE A 358 -10.29 -9.50 8.09
C ILE A 358 -10.00 -9.99 9.52
N LEU A 359 -8.78 -9.78 10.01
CA LEU A 359 -8.36 -10.26 11.32
C LEU A 359 -8.97 -9.37 12.41
N SER A 360 -9.92 -9.88 13.18
CA SER A 360 -10.57 -9.13 14.26
C SER A 360 -9.58 -8.65 15.34
N GLU A 361 -8.53 -9.42 15.60
CA GLU A 361 -7.44 -9.05 16.51
C GLU A 361 -6.59 -7.88 16.00
N ALA A 362 -6.60 -7.62 14.68
CA ALA A 362 -5.88 -6.51 14.07
C ALA A 362 -6.71 -5.22 13.98
N LEU A 363 -7.99 -5.24 14.42
CA LEU A 363 -8.80 -4.03 14.51
C LEU A 363 -8.27 -3.13 15.63
N GLU A 364 -7.95 -1.89 15.29
CA GLU A 364 -7.35 -0.95 16.24
C GLU A 364 -8.28 -0.60 17.39
N LYS A 365 -7.72 -0.60 18.58
CA LYS A 365 -8.37 -0.15 19.82
C LYS A 365 -7.36 0.56 20.70
N TRP A 366 -7.78 1.65 21.33
CA TRP A 366 -6.92 2.46 22.19
C TRP A 366 -7.39 2.41 23.63
N PRO A 367 -6.48 2.19 24.63
CA PRO A 367 -6.83 2.26 26.04
C PRO A 367 -7.45 3.62 26.39
N ILE A 368 -8.57 3.61 27.11
CA ILE A 368 -9.30 4.82 27.49
C ILE A 368 -8.39 5.85 28.17
N ASN A 369 -7.57 5.42 29.12
CA ASN A 369 -6.70 6.33 29.87
C ASN A 369 -5.72 7.05 28.95
N MET A 370 -5.04 6.31 28.04
CA MET A 370 -4.14 6.88 27.05
C MET A 370 -4.86 7.88 26.14
N PHE A 371 -6.04 7.51 25.65
CA PHE A 371 -6.83 8.33 24.73
C PHE A 371 -7.33 9.61 25.42
N LYS A 372 -7.87 9.51 26.63
CA LYS A 372 -8.42 10.62 27.41
C LYS A 372 -7.34 11.61 27.85
N GLU A 373 -6.18 11.11 28.26
CA GLU A 373 -5.04 11.95 28.66
C GLU A 373 -4.46 12.71 27.48
N LEU A 374 -4.27 12.02 26.34
CA LEU A 374 -3.69 12.64 25.14
C LEU A 374 -4.66 13.58 24.43
N LEU A 375 -5.96 13.24 24.34
CA LEU A 375 -6.97 13.89 23.52
C LEU A 375 -8.25 14.19 24.33
N PRO A 376 -8.19 15.01 25.38
CA PRO A 376 -9.28 15.13 26.35
C PRO A 376 -10.60 15.62 25.71
N ARG A 377 -10.58 16.59 24.79
CA ARG A 377 -11.79 17.07 24.12
C ARG A 377 -12.35 16.04 23.14
N ILE A 378 -11.51 15.37 22.41
CA ILE A 378 -11.90 14.32 21.46
C ILE A 378 -12.54 13.15 22.23
N TYR A 379 -11.96 12.77 23.36
CA TYR A 379 -12.56 11.74 24.22
C TYR A 379 -13.97 12.09 24.68
N MET A 380 -14.22 13.32 25.13
CA MET A 380 -15.56 13.77 25.53
C MET A 380 -16.58 13.64 24.39
N ILE A 381 -16.15 13.95 23.15
CA ILE A 381 -17.03 13.81 21.99
C ILE A 381 -17.29 12.33 21.69
N VAL A 382 -16.26 11.47 21.71
CA VAL A 382 -16.41 10.02 21.49
C VAL A 382 -17.29 9.38 22.59
N GLU A 383 -17.15 9.82 23.84
CA GLU A 383 -17.99 9.38 24.97
C GLU A 383 -19.46 9.73 24.75
N GLU A 384 -19.77 10.98 24.39
CA GLU A 384 -21.13 11.42 24.06
C GLU A 384 -21.70 10.67 22.82
N MET A 385 -20.88 10.44 21.78
CA MET A 385 -21.28 9.62 20.64
C MET A 385 -21.63 8.20 21.07
N ASN A 386 -20.83 7.61 21.95
CA ASN A 386 -21.06 6.27 22.48
C ASN A 386 -22.34 6.19 23.30
N GLU A 387 -22.59 7.16 24.19
CA GLU A 387 -23.80 7.19 25.01
C GLU A 387 -25.06 7.29 24.17
N ARG A 388 -25.10 8.21 23.22
CA ARG A 388 -26.25 8.37 22.30
C ARG A 388 -26.46 7.13 21.44
N TYR A 389 -25.38 6.55 20.92
CA TYR A 389 -25.46 5.34 20.12
C TYR A 389 -25.92 4.13 20.95
N CYS A 390 -25.41 3.96 22.16
CA CYS A 390 -25.87 2.88 23.06
C CYS A 390 -27.33 3.05 23.48
N ALA A 391 -27.81 4.28 23.65
CA ALA A 391 -29.23 4.55 23.90
C ALA A 391 -30.13 4.16 22.70
N GLU A 392 -29.69 4.43 21.47
CA GLU A 392 -30.36 3.96 20.25
C GLU A 392 -30.40 2.43 20.19
N LEU A 393 -29.25 1.78 20.44
CA LEU A 393 -29.14 0.32 20.46
C LEU A 393 -30.05 -0.29 21.54
N TRP A 394 -30.12 0.32 22.72
CA TRP A 394 -30.95 -0.14 23.81
C TRP A 394 -32.42 -0.16 23.41
N ASN A 395 -32.91 0.91 22.81
CA ASN A 395 -34.30 0.99 22.33
C ASN A 395 -34.61 -0.08 21.27
N LYS A 396 -33.64 -0.53 20.52
CA LYS A 396 -33.79 -1.51 19.43
C LYS A 396 -33.59 -2.97 19.89
N TYR A 397 -32.70 -3.19 20.85
CA TYR A 397 -32.24 -4.50 21.33
C TYR A 397 -32.43 -4.66 22.86
N ILE A 398 -33.64 -4.34 23.35
CA ILE A 398 -33.97 -4.39 24.79
C ILE A 398 -33.53 -5.75 25.41
N GLY A 399 -32.71 -5.70 26.45
CA GLY A 399 -32.24 -6.88 27.18
C GLY A 399 -31.10 -7.65 26.51
N GLN A 400 -30.61 -7.25 25.33
CA GLN A 400 -29.52 -7.92 24.62
C GLN A 400 -28.16 -7.22 24.94
N TRP A 401 -27.77 -7.21 26.21
CA TRP A 401 -26.57 -6.51 26.68
C TRP A 401 -25.28 -6.90 25.96
N ASP A 402 -25.07 -8.19 25.70
CA ASP A 402 -23.86 -8.67 24.99
C ASP A 402 -23.74 -8.07 23.61
N LYS A 403 -24.87 -7.97 22.89
CA LYS A 403 -24.90 -7.38 21.56
C LYS A 403 -24.62 -5.87 21.60
N ILE A 404 -25.24 -5.15 22.54
CA ILE A 404 -25.01 -3.71 22.72
C ILE A 404 -23.53 -3.47 23.08
N SER A 405 -23.00 -4.23 24.06
CA SER A 405 -21.60 -4.14 24.45
C SER A 405 -20.63 -4.39 23.30
N LYS A 406 -20.90 -5.39 22.45
CA LYS A 406 -20.09 -5.69 21.27
C LYS A 406 -20.10 -4.55 20.25
N MET A 407 -21.25 -3.90 20.05
CA MET A 407 -21.40 -2.81 19.07
C MET A 407 -20.96 -1.45 19.62
N ALA A 408 -20.85 -1.26 20.92
CA ALA A 408 -20.45 -0.01 21.54
C ALA A 408 -19.09 0.49 21.04
N ILE A 409 -18.95 1.81 20.89
CA ILE A 409 -17.69 2.47 20.52
C ILE A 409 -16.67 2.33 21.64
N ILE A 410 -17.14 2.49 22.90
CA ILE A 410 -16.32 2.33 24.10
C ILE A 410 -16.75 1.05 24.81
N GLY A 411 -15.79 0.14 25.04
CA GLY A 411 -16.05 -1.11 25.75
C GLY A 411 -14.76 -1.79 26.17
N ASP A 412 -14.82 -2.59 27.24
CA ASP A 412 -13.70 -3.37 27.79
C ASP A 412 -12.45 -2.54 28.09
N GLY A 413 -12.61 -1.27 28.46
CA GLY A 413 -11.50 -0.36 28.74
C GLY A 413 -10.84 0.26 27.51
N PHE A 414 -11.46 0.13 26.30
CA PHE A 414 -10.91 0.62 25.04
C PHE A 414 -11.91 1.46 24.24
N VAL A 415 -11.37 2.36 23.44
CA VAL A 415 -12.04 3.00 22.29
C VAL A 415 -11.80 2.12 21.07
N ARG A 416 -12.88 1.60 20.48
CA ARG A 416 -12.85 0.67 19.33
C ARG A 416 -12.98 1.45 18.02
N MET A 417 -11.90 1.56 17.28
CA MET A 417 -11.83 2.47 16.13
C MET A 417 -12.71 2.03 14.97
N ALA A 418 -12.82 0.74 14.70
CA ALA A 418 -13.72 0.24 13.65
C ALA A 418 -15.20 0.53 13.96
N ASN A 419 -15.61 0.38 15.22
CA ASN A 419 -16.97 0.70 15.65
C ASN A 419 -17.25 2.20 15.46
N LEU A 420 -16.33 3.05 15.88
CA LEU A 420 -16.40 4.50 15.67
C LEU A 420 -16.50 4.86 14.17
N ALA A 421 -15.69 4.22 13.33
CA ALA A 421 -15.68 4.42 11.89
C ALA A 421 -17.03 4.06 11.24
N ILE A 422 -17.64 2.94 11.65
CA ILE A 422 -18.94 2.50 11.12
C ILE A 422 -20.06 3.45 11.57
N VAL A 423 -20.05 3.84 12.83
CA VAL A 423 -21.09 4.75 13.37
C VAL A 423 -21.01 6.13 12.72
N GLY A 424 -19.82 6.69 12.59
CA GLY A 424 -19.57 8.05 12.13
C GLY A 424 -19.44 8.23 10.61
N SER A 425 -19.68 7.19 9.80
CA SER A 425 -19.60 7.28 8.33
C SER A 425 -20.92 6.89 7.65
N HIS A 426 -21.14 7.38 6.44
CA HIS A 426 -22.33 7.00 5.63
C HIS A 426 -22.11 5.74 4.81
N SER A 427 -20.86 5.36 4.55
CA SER A 427 -20.49 4.20 3.73
C SER A 427 -19.33 3.45 4.34
N VAL A 428 -19.43 2.12 4.34
CA VAL A 428 -18.41 1.17 4.75
C VAL A 428 -18.21 0.20 3.60
N ASN A 429 -17.02 0.14 3.03
CA ASN A 429 -16.75 -0.82 1.97
C ASN A 429 -15.64 -1.80 2.33
N GLY A 430 -15.81 -3.04 1.84
CA GLY A 430 -14.74 -4.00 1.68
C GLY A 430 -14.01 -3.79 0.35
N VAL A 431 -12.93 -4.54 0.14
CA VAL A 431 -11.97 -4.33 -0.96
C VAL A 431 -11.89 -5.50 -1.95
N ALA A 432 -12.74 -6.51 -1.77
CA ALA A 432 -13.01 -7.63 -2.68
C ALA A 432 -14.38 -8.22 -2.34
N LYS A 433 -14.99 -8.96 -3.27
CA LYS A 433 -16.33 -9.55 -3.06
C LYS A 433 -16.35 -10.45 -1.83
N LEU A 434 -15.43 -11.41 -1.73
CA LEU A 434 -15.32 -12.31 -0.59
C LEU A 434 -15.12 -11.53 0.72
N HIS A 435 -14.20 -10.57 0.75
CA HIS A 435 -13.94 -9.73 1.92
C HIS A 435 -15.21 -9.04 2.40
N THR A 436 -15.95 -8.43 1.48
CA THR A 436 -17.19 -7.72 1.81
C THR A 436 -18.25 -8.68 2.38
N GLU A 437 -18.36 -9.91 1.86
CA GLU A 437 -19.28 -10.90 2.40
C GLU A 437 -18.86 -11.38 3.80
N ILE A 438 -17.57 -11.54 4.06
CA ILE A 438 -17.06 -11.87 5.41
C ILE A 438 -17.38 -10.72 6.40
N LEU A 439 -17.19 -9.46 6.01
CA LEU A 439 -17.59 -8.31 6.84
C LEU A 439 -19.08 -8.34 7.17
N LYS A 440 -19.95 -8.56 6.18
CA LYS A 440 -21.41 -8.59 6.35
C LYS A 440 -21.91 -9.76 7.18
N LYS A 441 -21.32 -10.96 6.99
CA LYS A 441 -21.84 -12.20 7.61
C LYS A 441 -21.18 -12.54 8.94
N LYS A 442 -19.97 -12.00 9.22
CA LYS A 442 -19.17 -12.35 10.41
C LYS A 442 -18.69 -11.14 11.18
N GLU A 443 -17.63 -10.48 10.68
CA GLU A 443 -16.86 -9.51 11.45
C GLU A 443 -17.70 -8.31 11.90
N MET A 444 -18.58 -7.82 11.02
CA MET A 444 -19.43 -6.64 11.25
C MET A 444 -20.93 -6.96 11.09
N SER A 445 -21.30 -8.23 11.30
CA SER A 445 -22.66 -8.70 11.02
C SER A 445 -23.73 -7.94 11.80
N ASP A 446 -23.50 -7.62 13.08
CA ASP A 446 -24.43 -6.87 13.89
C ASP A 446 -24.65 -5.44 13.35
N PHE A 447 -23.59 -4.79 12.86
CA PHE A 447 -23.67 -3.49 12.19
C PHE A 447 -24.35 -3.57 10.82
N TYR A 448 -24.05 -4.63 10.05
CA TYR A 448 -24.72 -4.86 8.77
C TYR A 448 -26.23 -5.06 8.96
N TYR A 449 -26.63 -5.81 9.97
CA TYR A 449 -28.05 -5.98 10.33
C TYR A 449 -28.73 -4.63 10.66
N LEU A 450 -28.01 -3.74 11.34
CA LEU A 450 -28.53 -2.43 11.76
C LEU A 450 -28.54 -1.43 10.59
N TYR A 451 -27.51 -1.42 9.78
CA TYR A 451 -27.27 -0.46 8.70
C TYR A 451 -26.89 -1.12 7.38
N PRO A 452 -27.78 -1.95 6.77
CA PRO A 452 -27.41 -2.74 5.59
C PRO A 452 -27.01 -1.86 4.39
N SER A 453 -27.60 -0.67 4.24
CA SER A 453 -27.30 0.25 3.16
C SER A 453 -25.91 0.88 3.21
N LYS A 454 -25.24 0.90 4.38
CA LYS A 454 -23.88 1.41 4.50
C LYS A 454 -22.85 0.48 3.86
N PHE A 455 -23.10 -0.84 3.84
CA PHE A 455 -22.10 -1.85 3.44
C PHE A 455 -22.14 -2.13 1.95
N ASN A 456 -21.00 -1.94 1.30
CA ASN A 456 -20.84 -2.20 -0.13
C ASN A 456 -19.44 -2.74 -0.46
N ASN A 457 -19.26 -3.26 -1.68
CA ASN A 457 -17.98 -3.73 -2.21
C ASN A 457 -17.42 -2.71 -3.18
N LYS A 458 -16.11 -2.44 -3.05
CA LYS A 458 -15.30 -1.76 -4.05
C LYS A 458 -14.01 -2.56 -4.23
N THR A 459 -14.02 -3.48 -5.19
CA THR A 459 -12.86 -4.30 -5.49
C THR A 459 -11.67 -3.41 -5.83
N ASN A 460 -10.53 -3.66 -5.18
CA ASN A 460 -9.30 -2.91 -5.41
C ASN A 460 -8.88 -2.92 -6.89
N GLY A 461 -8.01 -2.00 -7.22
CA GLY A 461 -7.40 -1.89 -8.54
C GLY A 461 -6.00 -1.30 -8.48
N ILE A 462 -5.34 -1.28 -9.62
CA ILE A 462 -3.95 -0.82 -9.80
C ILE A 462 -3.87 0.23 -10.91
N ALA A 463 -2.96 1.19 -10.79
CA ALA A 463 -2.71 2.17 -11.84
C ALA A 463 -1.96 1.50 -13.02
N HIS A 464 -2.69 1.16 -14.09
CA HIS A 464 -2.11 0.50 -15.26
C HIS A 464 -1.07 1.39 -15.97
N ARG A 465 -1.14 2.72 -15.83
CA ARG A 465 -0.11 3.65 -16.33
C ARG A 465 1.27 3.31 -15.76
N ARG A 466 1.40 3.16 -14.45
CA ARG A 466 2.65 2.74 -13.84
C ARG A 466 2.97 1.26 -14.10
N TRP A 467 2.00 0.36 -13.84
CA TRP A 467 2.26 -1.08 -13.76
C TRP A 467 2.25 -1.80 -15.11
N LEU A 468 1.85 -1.12 -16.19
CA LEU A 468 1.93 -1.61 -17.56
C LEU A 468 2.69 -0.62 -18.46
N LEU A 469 2.14 0.59 -18.68
CA LEU A 469 2.71 1.51 -19.70
C LEU A 469 4.16 1.89 -19.39
N LYS A 470 4.48 2.20 -18.13
CA LYS A 470 5.84 2.56 -17.70
C LYS A 470 6.73 1.35 -17.49
N SER A 471 6.24 0.34 -16.74
CA SER A 471 7.09 -0.78 -16.29
C SER A 471 7.31 -1.85 -17.36
N ASN A 472 6.44 -1.94 -18.39
CA ASN A 472 6.52 -2.91 -19.48
C ASN A 472 6.21 -2.30 -20.86
N PRO A 473 7.05 -1.38 -21.34
CA PRO A 473 6.78 -0.64 -22.58
C PRO A 473 6.70 -1.54 -23.82
N GLU A 474 7.41 -2.67 -23.84
CA GLU A 474 7.35 -3.59 -24.99
C GLU A 474 6.01 -4.33 -25.05
N LEU A 475 5.44 -4.74 -23.89
CA LEU A 475 4.09 -5.30 -23.85
C LEU A 475 3.06 -4.24 -24.23
N THR A 476 3.24 -3.00 -23.74
CA THR A 476 2.38 -1.87 -24.11
C THR A 476 2.37 -1.65 -25.63
N ASN A 477 3.53 -1.74 -26.28
CA ASN A 477 3.62 -1.60 -27.74
C ASN A 477 2.92 -2.74 -28.46
N LEU A 478 3.09 -3.99 -28.02
CA LEU A 478 2.37 -5.13 -28.59
C LEU A 478 0.84 -4.96 -28.48
N LEU A 479 0.35 -4.48 -27.36
CA LEU A 479 -1.08 -4.17 -27.16
C LEU A 479 -1.53 -3.06 -28.13
N LYS A 480 -0.75 -1.98 -28.28
CA LYS A 480 -1.06 -0.92 -29.25
C LYS A 480 -1.07 -1.43 -30.70
N GLU A 481 -0.15 -2.30 -31.06
CA GLU A 481 -0.07 -2.92 -32.39
C GLU A 481 -1.30 -3.80 -32.69
N THR A 482 -1.86 -4.45 -31.67
CA THR A 482 -2.96 -5.43 -31.85
C THR A 482 -4.34 -4.82 -31.65
N ILE A 483 -4.56 -4.09 -30.56
CA ILE A 483 -5.87 -3.57 -30.15
C ILE A 483 -5.99 -2.04 -30.17
N GLY A 484 -4.94 -1.33 -30.65
CA GLY A 484 -4.90 0.14 -30.60
C GLY A 484 -4.59 0.69 -29.22
N ASP A 485 -4.79 1.97 -29.00
CA ASP A 485 -4.41 2.69 -27.78
C ASP A 485 -5.59 3.01 -26.83
N SER A 486 -6.82 2.63 -27.19
CA SER A 486 -8.03 2.92 -26.41
C SER A 486 -7.95 2.37 -24.96
N PHE A 487 -7.27 1.23 -24.76
CA PHE A 487 -7.11 0.61 -23.45
C PHE A 487 -6.37 1.52 -22.43
N ILE A 488 -5.63 2.52 -22.90
CA ILE A 488 -4.93 3.46 -22.01
C ILE A 488 -5.92 4.33 -21.24
N LYS A 489 -7.02 4.74 -21.89
CA LYS A 489 -8.09 5.55 -21.27
C LYS A 489 -9.29 4.70 -20.82
N HIS A 490 -9.48 3.55 -21.45
CA HIS A 490 -10.54 2.58 -21.17
C HIS A 490 -9.91 1.19 -20.93
N PRO A 491 -9.34 0.94 -19.74
CA PRO A 491 -8.56 -0.27 -19.48
C PRO A 491 -9.28 -1.58 -19.77
N THR A 492 -10.60 -1.61 -19.66
CA THR A 492 -11.43 -2.77 -20.01
C THR A 492 -11.33 -3.18 -21.47
N ASP A 493 -10.93 -2.25 -22.38
CA ASP A 493 -10.69 -2.57 -23.80
C ASP A 493 -9.53 -3.56 -24.00
N MET A 494 -8.71 -3.81 -22.96
CA MET A 494 -7.71 -4.89 -22.99
C MET A 494 -8.32 -6.26 -23.30
N GLU A 495 -9.60 -6.48 -23.00
CA GLU A 495 -10.34 -7.71 -23.34
C GLU A 495 -10.29 -8.00 -24.85
N ASN A 496 -10.20 -6.97 -25.71
CA ASN A 496 -10.05 -7.17 -27.15
C ASN A 496 -8.78 -7.95 -27.53
N PHE A 497 -7.77 -8.03 -26.64
CA PHE A 497 -6.56 -8.80 -26.88
C PHE A 497 -6.82 -10.30 -26.92
N GLU A 498 -7.93 -10.78 -26.35
CA GLU A 498 -8.34 -12.19 -26.43
C GLU A 498 -8.45 -12.69 -27.87
N LYS A 499 -8.78 -11.84 -28.84
CA LYS A 499 -8.86 -12.18 -30.25
C LYS A 499 -7.50 -12.62 -30.87
N TYR A 500 -6.41 -12.34 -30.19
CA TYR A 500 -5.03 -12.58 -30.66
C TYR A 500 -4.29 -13.66 -29.87
N ILE A 501 -4.92 -14.30 -28.85
CA ILE A 501 -4.25 -15.28 -28.00
C ILE A 501 -3.92 -16.61 -28.69
N ASP A 502 -4.45 -16.87 -29.89
CA ASP A 502 -4.14 -18.05 -30.71
C ASP A 502 -3.23 -17.69 -31.93
N ASP A 503 -2.86 -16.41 -32.10
CA ASP A 503 -1.97 -15.95 -33.14
C ASP A 503 -0.50 -16.27 -32.80
N ASP A 504 0.15 -17.07 -33.65
CA ASP A 504 1.51 -17.56 -33.43
C ASP A 504 2.55 -16.41 -33.35
N TYR A 505 2.34 -15.30 -34.09
CA TYR A 505 3.21 -14.12 -33.99
C TYR A 505 3.07 -13.46 -32.62
N VAL A 506 1.85 -13.26 -32.14
CA VAL A 506 1.57 -12.64 -30.84
C VAL A 506 2.12 -13.49 -29.71
N LEU A 507 1.90 -14.81 -29.73
CA LEU A 507 2.43 -15.73 -28.73
C LEU A 507 3.97 -15.73 -28.68
N LYS A 508 4.60 -15.70 -29.86
CA LYS A 508 6.06 -15.60 -29.95
C LYS A 508 6.55 -14.28 -29.34
N ARG A 509 5.89 -13.16 -29.68
CA ARG A 509 6.25 -11.82 -29.14
C ARG A 509 6.08 -11.76 -27.62
N LEU A 510 5.02 -12.34 -27.06
CA LEU A 510 4.83 -12.44 -25.60
C LEU A 510 6.01 -13.15 -24.93
N GLY A 511 6.45 -14.27 -25.50
CA GLY A 511 7.61 -15.03 -25.02
C GLY A 511 8.92 -14.22 -25.08
N GLU A 512 9.15 -13.51 -26.17
CA GLU A 512 10.34 -12.65 -26.37
C GLU A 512 10.37 -11.49 -25.36
N ILE A 513 9.23 -10.80 -25.17
CA ILE A 513 9.08 -9.70 -24.19
C ILE A 513 9.36 -10.22 -22.76
N LYS A 514 8.72 -11.34 -22.38
CA LYS A 514 8.95 -11.97 -21.09
C LYS A 514 10.42 -12.33 -20.90
N ARG A 515 11.05 -12.93 -21.88
CA ARG A 515 12.46 -13.31 -21.85
C ARG A 515 13.37 -12.11 -21.60
N LYS A 516 13.16 -11.00 -22.31
CA LYS A 516 13.94 -9.78 -22.15
C LYS A 516 13.80 -9.18 -20.75
N ASN A 517 12.57 -9.15 -20.21
CA ASN A 517 12.31 -8.70 -18.84
C ASN A 517 13.04 -9.58 -17.80
N LYS A 518 13.08 -10.90 -18.02
CA LYS A 518 13.81 -11.85 -17.15
C LYS A 518 15.32 -11.64 -17.24
N GLU A 519 15.87 -11.36 -18.39
CA GLU A 519 17.29 -11.01 -18.58
C GLU A 519 17.66 -9.72 -17.84
N ASN A 520 16.78 -8.71 -17.88
CA ASN A 520 16.98 -7.47 -17.15
C ASN A 520 16.94 -7.69 -15.63
N LEU A 521 16.00 -8.49 -15.12
CA LEU A 521 15.94 -8.83 -13.70
C LEU A 521 17.15 -9.68 -13.28
N ALA A 522 17.59 -10.63 -14.11
CA ALA A 522 18.76 -11.44 -13.85
C ALA A 522 20.04 -10.58 -13.68
N LYS A 523 20.19 -9.52 -14.48
CA LYS A 523 21.27 -8.54 -14.32
C LYS A 523 21.18 -7.81 -12.98
N VAL A 524 19.97 -7.41 -12.55
CA VAL A 524 19.74 -6.75 -11.25
C VAL A 524 20.12 -7.68 -10.11
N ILE A 525 19.71 -8.95 -10.16
CA ILE A 525 20.04 -9.97 -9.15
C ILE A 525 21.56 -10.15 -9.08
N PHE A 526 22.20 -10.30 -10.23
CA PHE A 526 23.65 -10.48 -10.29
C PHE A 526 24.42 -9.27 -9.73
N ASN A 527 24.04 -8.06 -10.14
CA ASN A 527 24.72 -6.85 -9.68
C ASN A 527 24.55 -6.60 -8.17
N ASN A 528 23.41 -6.98 -7.60
CA ASN A 528 23.15 -6.77 -6.18
C ASN A 528 23.71 -7.87 -5.28
N GLN A 529 23.74 -9.13 -5.75
CA GLN A 529 23.99 -10.29 -4.88
C GLN A 529 25.04 -11.27 -5.45
N GLY A 530 25.52 -11.07 -6.70
CA GLY A 530 26.45 -11.99 -7.36
C GLY A 530 25.84 -13.35 -7.76
N ILE A 531 24.52 -13.52 -7.61
CA ILE A 531 23.82 -14.77 -7.95
C ILE A 531 23.48 -14.78 -9.44
N LYS A 532 23.97 -15.80 -10.15
CA LYS A 532 23.59 -16.05 -11.54
C LYS A 532 22.31 -16.86 -11.57
N VAL A 533 21.29 -16.35 -12.26
CA VAL A 533 20.03 -17.04 -12.52
C VAL A 533 19.84 -17.22 -14.03
N ASP A 534 19.21 -18.33 -14.42
CA ASP A 534 18.92 -18.62 -15.82
C ASP A 534 17.61 -17.96 -16.24
N PRO A 535 17.59 -17.00 -17.19
CA PRO A 535 16.35 -16.42 -17.69
C PRO A 535 15.41 -17.41 -18.41
N ASN A 536 15.86 -18.64 -18.73
CA ASN A 536 14.97 -19.70 -19.23
C ASN A 536 14.25 -20.46 -18.14
N SER A 537 14.70 -20.37 -16.87
CA SER A 537 14.03 -21.02 -15.75
C SER A 537 12.68 -20.37 -15.48
N ILE A 538 11.75 -21.07 -14.86
CA ILE A 538 10.51 -20.46 -14.36
C ILE A 538 10.89 -19.41 -13.29
N PHE A 539 10.52 -18.15 -13.47
CA PHE A 539 10.60 -17.13 -12.41
C PHE A 539 9.34 -17.23 -11.55
N ASP A 540 9.50 -17.93 -10.43
CA ASP A 540 8.48 -18.21 -9.43
C ASP A 540 8.62 -17.17 -8.29
N VAL A 541 7.64 -16.28 -8.15
CA VAL A 541 7.82 -15.01 -7.44
C VAL A 541 6.80 -14.84 -6.33
N GLN A 542 7.30 -14.64 -5.11
CA GLN A 542 6.53 -14.28 -3.92
C GLN A 542 7.10 -13.00 -3.28
N VAL A 543 6.66 -11.83 -3.75
CA VAL A 543 7.15 -10.53 -3.28
C VAL A 543 6.03 -9.75 -2.60
N LYS A 544 6.04 -9.75 -1.29
CA LYS A 544 5.04 -9.13 -0.41
C LYS A 544 5.56 -9.05 1.03
N ARG A 545 4.91 -8.27 1.91
CA ARG A 545 5.25 -8.24 3.34
C ARG A 545 5.38 -9.66 3.89
N ILE A 546 6.41 -9.92 4.68
CA ILE A 546 6.59 -11.22 5.32
C ILE A 546 5.64 -11.32 6.51
N HIS A 547 4.78 -12.31 6.48
CA HIS A 547 3.78 -12.55 7.51
C HIS A 547 3.30 -14.01 7.49
N ALA A 548 2.97 -14.59 8.63
CA ALA A 548 2.58 -15.98 8.73
C ALA A 548 1.40 -16.34 7.82
N TYR A 549 0.33 -15.52 7.79
CA TYR A 549 -0.85 -15.81 6.96
C TYR A 549 -0.58 -15.74 5.44
N LYS A 550 0.46 -15.04 5.00
CA LYS A 550 0.89 -14.98 3.58
C LYS A 550 1.67 -16.23 3.16
N ARG A 551 2.04 -17.02 4.12
CA ARG A 551 2.59 -18.38 3.99
C ARG A 551 3.87 -18.50 3.15
N GLN A 552 4.81 -17.53 3.28
CA GLN A 552 6.15 -17.70 2.73
C GLN A 552 6.79 -19.00 3.23
N THR A 553 6.44 -19.43 4.44
CA THR A 553 6.86 -20.72 5.01
C THR A 553 6.40 -21.90 4.15
N LEU A 554 5.15 -21.92 3.64
CA LEU A 554 4.67 -22.96 2.75
C LEU A 554 5.53 -23.10 1.49
N ASN A 555 5.82 -21.97 0.84
CA ASN A 555 6.70 -21.96 -0.33
C ASN A 555 8.12 -22.41 0.02
N CYS A 556 8.65 -21.99 1.17
CA CYS A 556 9.97 -22.42 1.64
C CYS A 556 10.01 -23.94 1.89
N LEU A 557 9.00 -24.54 2.55
CA LEU A 557 8.91 -25.98 2.75
C LEU A 557 8.83 -26.72 1.40
N ARG A 558 8.12 -26.16 0.41
CA ARG A 558 8.10 -26.71 -0.96
C ARG A 558 9.48 -26.73 -1.59
N ILE A 559 10.26 -25.66 -1.42
CA ILE A 559 11.62 -25.59 -1.95
C ILE A 559 12.51 -26.64 -1.27
N MET A 560 12.38 -26.82 0.03
CA MET A 560 13.12 -27.82 0.81
C MET A 560 12.77 -29.25 0.35
N GLU A 561 11.50 -29.52 0.09
CA GLU A 561 11.01 -30.80 -0.45
C GLU A 561 11.59 -31.06 -1.84
N LEU A 562 11.53 -30.08 -2.74
CA LEU A 562 12.07 -30.22 -4.09
C LEU A 562 13.60 -30.42 -4.07
N TYR A 563 14.30 -29.72 -3.18
CA TYR A 563 15.74 -29.91 -2.98
C TYR A 563 16.03 -31.34 -2.52
N ASN A 564 15.25 -31.89 -1.59
CA ASN A 564 15.40 -33.25 -1.14
C ASN A 564 15.16 -34.26 -2.27
N ARG A 565 14.14 -34.06 -3.13
CA ARG A 565 13.90 -34.89 -4.33
C ARG A 565 15.07 -34.83 -5.31
N LEU A 566 15.66 -33.64 -5.51
CA LEU A 566 16.81 -33.49 -6.40
C LEU A 566 18.10 -34.10 -5.83
N LEU A 567 18.27 -34.18 -4.52
CA LEU A 567 19.38 -34.92 -3.91
C LEU A 567 19.24 -36.44 -4.12
N GLU A 568 18.00 -36.97 -4.11
CA GLU A 568 17.72 -38.37 -4.38
C GLU A 568 17.81 -38.71 -5.88
N ASN A 569 17.35 -37.79 -6.73
CA ASN A 569 17.40 -37.94 -8.19
C ASN A 569 17.84 -36.61 -8.86
N PRO A 570 19.13 -36.34 -9.03
CA PRO A 570 19.63 -35.14 -9.69
C PRO A 570 19.16 -34.96 -11.13
N ASN A 571 18.73 -36.04 -11.77
CA ASN A 571 18.20 -36.04 -13.15
C ASN A 571 16.68 -35.97 -13.20
N LEU A 572 16.03 -35.62 -12.08
CA LEU A 572 14.56 -35.43 -12.03
C LEU A 572 14.13 -34.54 -13.19
N ASP A 573 13.16 -35.02 -13.96
CA ASP A 573 12.66 -34.32 -15.14
C ASP A 573 11.70 -33.18 -14.73
N ILE A 574 12.27 -31.99 -14.43
CA ILE A 574 11.57 -30.75 -14.10
C ILE A 574 12.13 -29.59 -14.91
N ALA A 575 11.31 -28.60 -15.18
CA ALA A 575 11.77 -27.31 -15.71
C ALA A 575 12.67 -26.61 -14.68
N PRO A 576 13.81 -26.02 -15.11
CA PRO A 576 14.62 -25.21 -14.20
C PRO A 576 13.78 -24.10 -13.56
N ARG A 577 14.03 -23.79 -12.27
CA ARG A 577 13.21 -22.81 -11.55
C ARG A 577 14.05 -21.88 -10.68
N THR A 578 13.70 -20.60 -10.73
CA THR A 578 14.27 -19.55 -9.87
C THR A 578 13.17 -19.02 -8.96
N PHE A 579 13.27 -19.33 -7.68
CA PHE A 579 12.38 -18.83 -6.64
C PHE A 579 12.86 -17.45 -6.19
N ILE A 580 11.99 -16.43 -6.29
CA ILE A 580 12.34 -15.06 -5.99
C ILE A 580 11.43 -14.56 -4.86
N PHE A 581 12.04 -14.27 -3.71
CA PHE A 581 11.38 -13.67 -2.56
C PHE A 581 11.82 -12.22 -2.41
N ALA A 582 10.94 -11.39 -1.90
CA ALA A 582 11.25 -10.07 -1.38
C ALA A 582 10.12 -9.61 -0.45
N GLY A 583 10.47 -8.77 0.52
CA GLY A 583 9.49 -8.21 1.45
C GLY A 583 10.11 -7.88 2.79
N LYS A 584 9.52 -6.93 3.49
CA LYS A 584 9.92 -6.52 4.84
C LYS A 584 9.09 -7.25 5.88
N ALA A 585 9.72 -7.67 6.97
CA ALA A 585 9.04 -8.09 8.20
C ALA A 585 8.88 -6.87 9.12
N ALA A 586 7.78 -6.77 9.86
CA ALA A 586 7.66 -5.75 10.90
C ALA A 586 8.79 -5.95 11.94
N PRO A 587 9.41 -4.87 12.44
CA PRO A 587 10.60 -4.97 13.31
C PRO A 587 10.40 -5.85 14.55
N ALA A 588 9.23 -5.79 15.18
CA ALA A 588 8.88 -6.60 16.35
C ALA A 588 8.36 -8.01 16.02
N TYR A 589 8.13 -8.33 14.74
CA TYR A 589 7.56 -9.62 14.36
C TYR A 589 8.64 -10.69 14.18
N TYR A 590 9.08 -11.28 15.30
CA TYR A 590 10.17 -12.25 15.34
C TYR A 590 9.99 -13.43 14.38
N LEU A 591 8.83 -14.07 14.35
CA LEU A 591 8.54 -15.21 13.44
C LEU A 591 8.75 -14.83 11.97
N ALA A 592 8.29 -13.65 11.56
CA ALA A 592 8.49 -13.18 10.19
C ALA A 592 9.98 -12.92 9.88
N LYS A 593 10.73 -12.33 10.82
CA LYS A 593 12.20 -12.16 10.69
C LYS A 593 12.90 -13.50 10.59
N ASN A 594 12.51 -14.47 11.41
CA ASN A 594 13.06 -15.82 11.36
C ASN A 594 12.70 -16.57 10.06
N THR A 595 11.54 -16.28 9.48
CA THR A 595 11.17 -16.77 8.13
C THR A 595 12.11 -16.23 7.05
N ILE A 596 12.50 -14.94 7.12
CA ILE A 596 13.53 -14.37 6.22
C ILE A 596 14.87 -15.11 6.38
N GLU A 597 15.28 -15.36 7.61
CA GLU A 597 16.53 -16.10 7.89
C GLU A 597 16.48 -17.52 7.34
N LEU A 598 15.34 -18.21 7.47
CA LEU A 598 15.15 -19.54 6.90
C LEU A 598 15.26 -19.53 5.37
N ILE A 599 14.56 -18.61 4.69
CA ILE A 599 14.64 -18.48 3.23
C ILE A 599 16.10 -18.26 2.79
N ASN A 600 16.84 -17.38 3.47
CA ASN A 600 18.24 -17.13 3.16
C ASN A 600 19.17 -18.34 3.46
N ALA A 601 18.90 -19.10 4.53
CA ALA A 601 19.64 -20.32 4.83
C ALA A 601 19.40 -21.41 3.76
N VAL A 602 18.14 -21.58 3.34
CA VAL A 602 17.76 -22.47 2.23
C VAL A 602 18.44 -22.01 0.93
N ALA A 603 18.40 -20.71 0.62
CA ALA A 603 19.06 -20.14 -0.55
C ALA A 603 20.57 -20.43 -0.55
N LYS A 604 21.24 -20.20 0.57
CA LYS A 604 22.68 -20.47 0.72
C LYS A 604 23.00 -21.94 0.49
N LYS A 605 22.17 -22.86 1.00
CA LYS A 605 22.36 -24.30 0.84
C LYS A 605 22.13 -24.75 -0.60
N VAL A 606 20.97 -24.41 -1.16
CA VAL A 606 20.53 -24.81 -2.49
C VAL A 606 21.43 -24.25 -3.58
N ASN A 607 21.74 -22.96 -3.54
CA ASN A 607 22.50 -22.27 -4.60
C ASN A 607 23.96 -22.74 -4.71
N ASN A 608 24.52 -23.29 -3.66
CA ASN A 608 25.92 -23.76 -3.62
C ASN A 608 26.08 -25.28 -3.81
N ASP A 609 24.97 -26.04 -3.89
CA ASP A 609 25.04 -27.49 -4.02
C ASP A 609 25.04 -27.93 -5.49
N LYS A 610 26.22 -28.33 -5.96
CA LYS A 610 26.42 -28.79 -7.34
C LYS A 610 25.72 -30.11 -7.67
N ARG A 611 25.32 -30.88 -6.65
CA ARG A 611 24.67 -32.21 -6.85
C ARG A 611 23.30 -32.09 -7.52
N ILE A 612 22.64 -30.94 -7.41
CA ILE A 612 21.31 -30.72 -7.99
C ILE A 612 21.34 -30.12 -9.41
N ASN A 613 22.51 -30.10 -10.06
CA ASN A 613 22.70 -29.65 -11.44
C ASN A 613 22.13 -28.24 -11.75
N ASP A 614 22.20 -27.34 -10.80
CA ASP A 614 21.65 -25.97 -10.91
C ASP A 614 20.16 -25.87 -11.32
N LYS A 615 19.39 -26.96 -11.13
CA LYS A 615 17.98 -27.01 -11.53
C LYS A 615 17.10 -26.03 -10.79
N ILE A 616 17.48 -25.65 -9.57
CA ILE A 616 16.76 -24.65 -8.79
C ILE A 616 17.73 -23.59 -8.22
N LYS A 617 17.28 -22.36 -8.16
CA LYS A 617 17.91 -21.22 -7.50
C LYS A 617 16.92 -20.54 -6.59
N VAL A 618 17.41 -20.01 -5.46
CA VAL A 618 16.59 -19.25 -4.50
C VAL A 618 17.23 -17.90 -4.28
N VAL A 619 16.45 -16.84 -4.40
CA VAL A 619 16.91 -15.45 -4.27
C VAL A 619 15.99 -14.71 -3.31
N PHE A 620 16.54 -14.03 -2.32
CA PHE A 620 15.84 -13.05 -1.50
C PHE A 620 16.35 -11.66 -1.83
N LEU A 621 15.51 -10.83 -2.45
CA LEU A 621 15.86 -9.46 -2.81
C LEU A 621 15.57 -8.52 -1.64
N GLU A 622 16.61 -7.86 -1.14
CA GLU A 622 16.50 -6.92 -0.02
C GLU A 622 15.78 -5.63 -0.42
N ASN A 623 15.19 -4.99 0.57
CA ASN A 623 14.59 -3.66 0.47
C ASN A 623 13.54 -3.54 -0.66
N TYR A 624 12.55 -4.45 -0.66
CA TYR A 624 11.44 -4.42 -1.63
C TYR A 624 10.72 -3.08 -1.59
N ARG A 625 10.67 -2.41 -2.73
CA ARG A 625 10.08 -1.09 -2.95
C ARG A 625 9.52 -0.97 -4.37
N VAL A 626 8.84 0.14 -4.69
CA VAL A 626 8.15 0.31 -5.99
C VAL A 626 9.10 0.19 -7.16
N SER A 627 10.27 0.85 -7.12
CA SER A 627 11.25 0.80 -8.22
C SER A 627 11.81 -0.60 -8.47
N LEU A 628 11.90 -1.44 -7.44
CA LEU A 628 12.28 -2.85 -7.58
C LEU A 628 11.11 -3.69 -8.11
N ALA A 629 9.89 -3.43 -7.64
CA ALA A 629 8.67 -4.08 -8.10
C ALA A 629 8.44 -3.86 -9.61
N GLU A 630 8.71 -2.66 -10.13
CA GLU A 630 8.63 -2.32 -11.56
C GLU A 630 9.54 -3.19 -12.44
N LYS A 631 10.60 -3.78 -11.87
CA LYS A 631 11.52 -4.71 -12.57
C LYS A 631 11.12 -6.18 -12.37
N ILE A 632 10.60 -6.54 -11.19
CA ILE A 632 10.22 -7.92 -10.87
C ILE A 632 8.93 -8.32 -11.59
N ILE A 633 7.92 -7.46 -11.56
CA ILE A 633 6.57 -7.79 -12.04
C ILE A 633 6.55 -8.18 -13.53
N PRO A 634 7.16 -7.41 -14.46
CA PRO A 634 7.20 -7.79 -15.87
C PRO A 634 7.97 -9.09 -16.14
N ALA A 635 8.94 -9.42 -15.29
CA ALA A 635 9.80 -10.60 -15.43
C ALA A 635 9.22 -11.90 -14.86
N THR A 636 8.08 -11.82 -14.18
CA THR A 636 7.49 -12.97 -13.47
C THR A 636 6.75 -13.90 -14.42
N ASP A 637 7.02 -15.20 -14.30
CA ASP A 637 6.24 -16.25 -14.97
C ASP A 637 5.10 -16.73 -14.08
N LEU A 638 5.39 -17.04 -12.81
CA LEU A 638 4.45 -17.57 -11.83
C LEU A 638 4.31 -16.63 -10.63
N SER A 639 3.09 -16.20 -10.36
CA SER A 639 2.72 -15.32 -9.25
C SER A 639 2.18 -16.11 -8.06
N GLU A 640 2.87 -16.09 -6.93
CA GLU A 640 2.51 -16.79 -5.70
C GLU A 640 1.51 -15.97 -4.86
N GLN A 641 0.25 -16.38 -4.87
CA GLN A 641 -0.86 -15.76 -4.13
C GLN A 641 -1.50 -16.77 -3.17
N ILE A 642 -0.68 -17.27 -2.25
CA ILE A 642 -0.90 -18.46 -1.45
C ILE A 642 -1.26 -18.18 0.02
N SER A 643 -1.87 -17.04 0.32
CA SER A 643 -2.39 -16.73 1.66
C SER A 643 -3.37 -17.80 2.14
N THR A 644 -3.50 -17.95 3.45
CA THR A 644 -4.58 -18.78 4.00
C THR A 644 -5.92 -18.18 3.59
N THR A 645 -6.79 -19.00 3.01
CA THR A 645 -8.14 -18.59 2.60
C THR A 645 -8.85 -17.88 3.77
N THR A 646 -9.54 -16.78 3.48
CA THR A 646 -10.18 -15.85 4.43
C THR A 646 -9.25 -14.89 5.18
N LYS A 647 -7.98 -14.77 4.83
CA LYS A 647 -7.03 -13.91 5.56
C LYS A 647 -6.55 -12.70 4.76
N GLU A 648 -6.37 -12.79 3.45
CA GLU A 648 -6.04 -11.64 2.60
C GLU A 648 -7.30 -10.94 2.12
N ALA A 649 -7.53 -9.71 2.53
CA ALA A 649 -8.75 -8.97 2.19
C ALA A 649 -8.95 -8.82 0.66
N SER A 650 -7.90 -8.54 -0.07
CA SER A 650 -7.92 -8.43 -1.54
C SER A 650 -6.62 -8.91 -2.18
N GLY A 651 -5.49 -8.35 -1.75
CA GLY A 651 -4.28 -8.33 -2.56
C GLY A 651 -4.38 -7.31 -3.70
N THR A 652 -3.24 -6.83 -4.14
CA THR A 652 -3.09 -5.99 -5.35
C THR A 652 -1.91 -6.45 -6.21
N SER A 653 -0.98 -7.21 -5.64
CA SER A 653 0.14 -7.79 -6.41
C SER A 653 -0.36 -8.81 -7.43
N ASN A 654 -1.39 -9.61 -7.09
CA ASN A 654 -2.08 -10.52 -8.00
C ASN A 654 -2.52 -9.81 -9.29
N MET A 655 -3.14 -8.64 -9.19
CA MET A 655 -3.60 -7.83 -10.32
C MET A 655 -2.42 -7.30 -11.18
N LYS A 656 -1.34 -6.88 -10.54
CA LYS A 656 -0.13 -6.37 -11.23
C LYS A 656 0.56 -7.49 -12.04
N PHE A 657 0.70 -8.66 -11.44
CA PHE A 657 1.27 -9.83 -12.10
C PHE A 657 0.40 -10.30 -13.26
N MET A 658 -0.93 -10.40 -13.06
CA MET A 658 -1.90 -10.74 -14.09
C MET A 658 -1.78 -9.80 -15.31
N MET A 659 -1.76 -8.49 -15.08
CA MET A 659 -1.65 -7.48 -16.13
C MET A 659 -0.34 -7.56 -16.93
N ASN A 660 0.70 -8.16 -16.34
CA ASN A 660 1.99 -8.42 -16.99
C ASN A 660 2.16 -9.86 -17.49
N GLY A 661 1.05 -10.61 -17.58
CA GLY A 661 1.03 -11.95 -18.16
C GLY A 661 1.69 -13.02 -17.28
N ALA A 662 1.73 -12.85 -15.97
CA ALA A 662 2.10 -13.95 -15.10
C ALA A 662 0.88 -14.86 -14.84
N VAL A 663 1.09 -16.17 -14.87
CA VAL A 663 0.08 -17.13 -14.41
C VAL A 663 0.08 -17.12 -12.88
N THR A 664 -1.09 -17.15 -12.28
CA THR A 664 -1.22 -17.12 -10.81
C THR A 664 -1.42 -18.52 -10.26
N ILE A 665 -0.64 -18.90 -9.26
CA ILE A 665 -0.95 -20.02 -8.36
C ILE A 665 -1.53 -19.44 -7.07
N ALA A 666 -2.72 -19.88 -6.67
CA ALA A 666 -3.49 -19.19 -5.66
C ALA A 666 -4.38 -20.10 -4.82
N THR A 667 -4.67 -19.63 -3.63
CA THR A 667 -5.85 -20.05 -2.87
C THR A 667 -7.06 -19.20 -3.27
N LEU A 668 -8.26 -19.67 -2.98
CA LEU A 668 -9.52 -18.94 -3.19
C LEU A 668 -9.71 -17.88 -2.09
N ASP A 669 -8.82 -16.88 -2.08
CA ASP A 669 -8.76 -15.81 -1.07
C ASP A 669 -8.72 -14.42 -1.72
N GLY A 670 -9.34 -13.43 -1.09
CA GLY A 670 -9.37 -12.07 -1.56
C GLY A 670 -9.82 -11.92 -3.02
N ALA A 671 -9.10 -11.12 -3.79
CA ALA A 671 -9.40 -10.89 -5.21
C ALA A 671 -8.97 -12.04 -6.14
N ASN A 672 -8.33 -13.10 -5.64
CA ASN A 672 -7.99 -14.27 -6.47
C ASN A 672 -9.24 -14.95 -7.04
N ILE A 673 -10.37 -14.89 -6.29
CA ILE A 673 -11.66 -15.41 -6.75
C ILE A 673 -12.13 -14.62 -7.98
N GLU A 674 -12.07 -13.31 -7.91
CA GLU A 674 -12.48 -12.44 -9.01
C GLU A 674 -11.55 -12.59 -10.22
N ILE A 675 -10.24 -12.79 -9.99
CA ILE A 675 -9.29 -13.10 -11.07
C ILE A 675 -9.66 -14.44 -11.73
N ARG A 676 -9.96 -15.48 -10.93
CA ARG A 676 -10.40 -16.78 -11.48
C ARG A 676 -11.69 -16.64 -12.31
N ASP A 677 -12.65 -15.85 -11.81
CA ASP A 677 -13.92 -15.65 -12.49
C ASP A 677 -13.72 -14.93 -13.84
N GLU A 678 -12.72 -14.03 -13.94
CA GLU A 678 -12.38 -13.33 -15.20
C GLU A 678 -11.62 -14.21 -16.18
N VAL A 679 -10.64 -15.00 -15.73
CA VAL A 679 -9.77 -15.77 -16.65
C VAL A 679 -10.23 -17.20 -16.89
N GLY A 680 -11.14 -17.74 -16.06
CA GLY A 680 -11.54 -19.14 -16.05
C GLY A 680 -10.53 -20.07 -15.37
N ASP A 681 -11.00 -21.25 -14.92
CA ASP A 681 -10.23 -22.23 -14.13
C ASP A 681 -8.98 -22.78 -14.84
N ASP A 682 -8.96 -22.72 -16.17
CA ASP A 682 -7.83 -23.22 -16.97
C ASP A 682 -6.63 -22.26 -17.00
N ASN A 683 -6.83 -20.97 -16.70
CA ASN A 683 -5.81 -19.94 -16.83
C ASN A 683 -5.25 -19.44 -15.49
N ILE A 684 -5.61 -20.09 -14.40
CA ILE A 684 -5.14 -19.94 -13.04
C ILE A 684 -4.95 -21.31 -12.41
N VAL A 685 -4.06 -21.43 -11.43
CA VAL A 685 -3.84 -22.72 -10.73
C VAL A 685 -4.30 -22.57 -9.28
N ILE A 686 -5.45 -23.18 -8.96
CA ILE A 686 -6.04 -23.11 -7.63
C ILE A 686 -5.68 -24.35 -6.80
N PHE A 687 -5.43 -24.13 -5.50
CA PHE A 687 -5.20 -25.18 -4.51
C PHE A 687 -5.68 -24.76 -3.12
N GLY A 688 -5.63 -25.69 -2.18
CA GLY A 688 -5.81 -25.44 -0.75
C GLY A 688 -7.27 -25.49 -0.30
N LEU A 689 -7.44 -25.26 0.99
CA LEU A 689 -8.74 -25.28 1.66
C LEU A 689 -9.68 -24.19 1.12
N THR A 690 -10.95 -24.54 1.02
CA THR A 690 -12.03 -23.61 0.72
C THR A 690 -12.39 -22.74 1.93
N GLU A 691 -13.13 -21.62 1.72
CA GLU A 691 -13.64 -20.76 2.78
C GLU A 691 -14.38 -21.56 3.85
N ASN A 692 -15.32 -22.43 3.45
CA ASN A 692 -16.12 -23.21 4.38
C ASN A 692 -15.27 -24.16 5.25
N GLU A 693 -14.28 -24.84 4.65
CA GLU A 693 -13.39 -25.74 5.39
C GLU A 693 -12.53 -24.96 6.42
N VAL A 694 -11.98 -23.82 6.03
CA VAL A 694 -11.20 -22.96 6.95
C VAL A 694 -12.06 -22.49 8.11
N LEU A 695 -13.28 -22.02 7.81
CA LEU A 695 -14.19 -21.51 8.82
C LEU A 695 -14.70 -22.62 9.74
N ASP A 696 -14.91 -23.83 9.25
CA ASP A 696 -15.28 -24.99 10.06
C ASP A 696 -14.14 -25.36 11.00
N TYR A 697 -12.89 -25.38 10.55
CA TYR A 697 -11.74 -25.64 11.43
C TYR A 697 -11.59 -24.59 12.53
N TYR A 698 -11.76 -23.30 12.21
CA TYR A 698 -11.69 -22.24 13.25
C TYR A 698 -12.85 -22.30 14.25
N SER A 699 -14.05 -22.69 13.81
CA SER A 699 -15.25 -22.68 14.67
C SER A 699 -15.44 -23.97 15.45
N ARG A 700 -15.14 -25.12 14.85
CA ARG A 700 -15.42 -26.46 15.42
C ARG A 700 -14.15 -27.16 15.90
N GLY A 701 -12.95 -26.66 15.51
CA GLY A 701 -11.70 -27.36 15.76
C GLY A 701 -11.53 -28.60 14.89
N GLY A 702 -10.79 -29.58 15.41
CA GLY A 702 -10.58 -30.88 14.72
C GLY A 702 -9.38 -30.90 13.78
N TYR A 703 -8.60 -29.81 13.68
CA TYR A 703 -7.33 -29.79 12.99
C TYR A 703 -6.19 -30.14 13.96
N SER A 704 -5.32 -31.07 13.53
CA SER A 704 -4.08 -31.43 14.24
C SER A 704 -2.92 -31.39 13.25
N ALA A 705 -2.02 -30.44 13.45
CA ALA A 705 -0.81 -30.30 12.66
C ALA A 705 0.10 -31.54 12.78
N TRP A 706 0.18 -32.12 14.00
CA TRP A 706 0.94 -33.35 14.23
C TRP A 706 0.39 -34.54 13.45
N ASP A 707 -0.94 -34.70 13.37
CA ASP A 707 -1.54 -35.79 12.61
C ASP A 707 -1.26 -35.63 11.11
N VAL A 708 -1.41 -34.42 10.56
CA VAL A 708 -1.08 -34.12 9.17
C VAL A 708 0.38 -34.46 8.88
N ARG A 709 1.30 -33.94 9.73
CA ARG A 709 2.74 -34.22 9.61
C ARG A 709 3.05 -35.71 9.63
N ASN A 710 2.54 -36.43 10.63
CA ASN A 710 2.88 -37.84 10.86
C ASN A 710 2.36 -38.76 9.77
N ASN A 711 1.37 -38.33 8.97
CA ASN A 711 0.82 -39.07 7.84
C ASN A 711 1.51 -38.75 6.49
N ASP A 712 2.52 -37.87 6.46
CA ASP A 712 3.27 -37.51 5.25
C ASP A 712 4.78 -37.47 5.51
N ASN A 713 5.49 -38.47 4.96
CA ASN A 713 6.95 -38.55 5.12
C ASN A 713 7.71 -37.31 4.59
N ARG A 714 7.15 -36.60 3.62
CA ARG A 714 7.74 -35.36 3.09
C ARG A 714 7.68 -34.28 4.16
N LEU A 715 6.54 -34.13 4.85
CA LEU A 715 6.34 -33.19 5.94
C LEU A 715 7.22 -33.54 7.16
N ILE A 716 7.32 -34.85 7.50
CA ILE A 716 8.24 -35.28 8.58
C ILE A 716 9.63 -34.78 8.27
N ARG A 717 10.13 -35.02 7.07
CA ARG A 717 11.50 -34.65 6.67
C ARG A 717 11.71 -33.15 6.70
N VAL A 718 10.88 -32.36 6.01
CA VAL A 718 11.09 -30.91 5.90
C VAL A 718 10.92 -30.18 7.24
N THR A 719 10.04 -30.68 8.13
CA THR A 719 9.89 -30.09 9.48
C THR A 719 11.07 -30.46 10.38
N ASP A 720 11.56 -31.70 10.32
CA ASP A 720 12.74 -32.12 11.07
C ASP A 720 14.01 -31.40 10.60
N ASP A 721 14.10 -31.10 9.29
CA ASP A 721 15.22 -30.35 8.71
C ASP A 721 15.34 -28.92 9.27
N LEU A 722 14.29 -28.37 9.88
CA LEU A 722 14.34 -27.07 10.56
C LEU A 722 15.17 -27.11 11.85
N ILE A 723 15.22 -28.27 12.54
CA ILE A 723 15.80 -28.38 13.88
C ILE A 723 16.92 -29.43 14.01
N ASN A 724 17.27 -30.13 12.93
CA ASN A 724 18.29 -31.18 12.95
C ASN A 724 19.69 -30.75 12.50
N GLY A 725 19.85 -29.45 12.12
CA GLY A 725 21.15 -28.91 11.72
C GLY A 725 21.37 -28.88 10.20
N VAL A 726 20.39 -29.19 9.37
CA VAL A 726 20.50 -29.17 7.89
C VAL A 726 20.75 -27.76 7.36
N TYR A 727 19.99 -26.77 7.84
CA TYR A 727 20.04 -25.38 7.37
C TYR A 727 20.80 -24.44 8.32
N SER A 728 21.10 -24.86 9.54
CA SER A 728 21.93 -24.14 10.50
C SER A 728 22.68 -25.09 11.42
N LYS A 729 23.92 -24.76 11.79
CA LYS A 729 24.66 -25.49 12.84
C LYS A 729 23.97 -25.33 14.20
N ASP A 730 23.39 -24.17 14.45
CA ASP A 730 22.49 -23.95 15.59
C ASP A 730 21.14 -24.60 15.29
N ARG A 731 20.81 -25.65 16.03
CA ARG A 731 19.59 -26.43 15.85
C ARG A 731 18.33 -25.69 16.31
N ASP A 732 18.48 -24.70 17.15
CA ASP A 732 17.37 -23.88 17.64
C ASP A 732 17.11 -22.62 16.78
N LYS A 733 17.95 -22.37 15.79
CA LYS A 733 17.86 -21.20 14.92
C LYS A 733 16.45 -21.01 14.30
N PHE A 734 15.82 -22.09 13.88
CA PHE A 734 14.50 -22.09 13.26
C PHE A 734 13.42 -22.73 14.15
N ARG A 735 13.68 -22.80 15.45
CA ARG A 735 12.73 -23.35 16.43
C ARG A 735 11.39 -22.62 16.41
N SER A 736 11.39 -21.30 16.28
CA SER A 736 10.14 -20.53 16.23
C SER A 736 9.25 -20.88 15.02
N VAL A 737 9.86 -21.20 13.86
CA VAL A 737 9.10 -21.66 12.68
C VAL A 737 8.56 -23.06 12.93
N TYR A 738 9.40 -23.97 13.47
CA TYR A 738 8.96 -25.33 13.84
C TYR A 738 7.82 -25.31 14.86
N ASP A 739 7.94 -24.52 15.91
CA ASP A 739 6.93 -24.41 16.95
C ASP A 739 5.62 -23.78 16.43
N ASN A 740 5.70 -22.79 15.55
CA ASN A 740 4.51 -22.23 14.90
C ASN A 740 3.75 -23.29 14.08
N LEU A 741 4.48 -24.16 13.39
CA LEU A 741 3.89 -25.23 12.59
C LEU A 741 3.35 -26.39 13.43
N LEU A 742 3.99 -26.77 14.51
CA LEU A 742 3.67 -27.99 15.25
C LEU A 742 3.20 -27.74 16.68
N THR A 743 3.99 -26.99 17.47
CA THR A 743 3.68 -26.76 18.90
C THR A 743 2.43 -25.91 19.06
N TYR A 744 2.27 -24.88 18.18
CA TYR A 744 1.10 -23.98 18.18
C TYR A 744 0.04 -24.36 17.14
N ASN A 745 0.11 -25.60 16.65
CA ASN A 745 -0.90 -26.23 15.80
C ASN A 745 -1.21 -25.51 14.51
N ASP A 746 -0.20 -24.87 13.88
CA ASP A 746 -0.27 -24.33 12.50
C ASP A 746 -1.55 -23.54 12.21
N GLU A 747 -1.74 -22.41 12.89
CA GLU A 747 -2.92 -21.54 12.78
C GLU A 747 -3.34 -21.24 11.32
N PHE A 748 -2.37 -21.21 10.40
CA PHE A 748 -2.61 -20.82 9.01
C PHE A 748 -2.65 -22.01 8.03
N PHE A 749 -2.80 -23.24 8.50
CA PHE A 749 -2.98 -24.46 7.68
C PHE A 749 -1.86 -24.67 6.64
N VAL A 750 -0.63 -24.33 6.95
CA VAL A 750 0.54 -24.53 6.08
C VAL A 750 0.73 -26.02 5.77
N LEU A 751 0.69 -26.87 6.81
CA LEU A 751 0.87 -28.30 6.65
C LEU A 751 -0.34 -28.95 5.97
N LYS A 752 -1.55 -28.45 6.24
CA LYS A 752 -2.79 -29.01 5.65
C LYS A 752 -2.84 -28.80 4.14
N ASP A 753 -2.41 -27.63 3.67
CA ASP A 753 -2.43 -27.30 2.25
C ASP A 753 -1.19 -27.79 1.51
N PHE A 754 -0.17 -28.34 2.20
CA PHE A 754 1.11 -28.70 1.62
C PHE A 754 1.00 -29.65 0.42
N ASP A 755 0.29 -30.78 0.55
CA ASP A 755 0.14 -31.75 -0.53
C ASP A 755 -0.59 -31.18 -1.76
N SER A 756 -1.67 -30.41 -1.53
CA SER A 756 -2.40 -29.76 -2.61
C SER A 756 -1.54 -28.71 -3.33
N TYR A 757 -0.70 -28.00 -2.58
CA TYR A 757 0.24 -27.03 -3.13
C TYR A 757 1.34 -27.71 -3.97
N LEU A 758 1.90 -28.84 -3.52
CA LEU A 758 2.86 -29.60 -4.31
C LEU A 758 2.26 -30.07 -5.64
N LYS A 759 1.05 -30.60 -5.61
CA LYS A 759 0.32 -31.02 -6.83
C LYS A 759 0.06 -29.85 -7.78
N ALA A 760 -0.28 -28.70 -7.24
CA ALA A 760 -0.46 -27.48 -8.03
C ALA A 760 0.85 -27.03 -8.68
N GLN A 761 1.95 -27.12 -7.98
CA GLN A 761 3.30 -26.81 -8.49
C GLN A 761 3.77 -27.79 -9.57
N ASP A 762 3.48 -29.07 -9.42
CA ASP A 762 3.75 -30.08 -10.46
C ASP A 762 2.89 -29.83 -11.72
N LYS A 763 1.62 -29.40 -11.57
CA LYS A 763 0.79 -28.93 -12.69
C LYS A 763 1.41 -27.73 -13.41
N VAL A 764 1.94 -26.74 -12.69
CA VAL A 764 2.65 -25.59 -13.27
C VAL A 764 3.85 -26.06 -14.09
N ASP A 765 4.66 -27.00 -13.58
CA ASP A 765 5.84 -27.52 -14.28
C ASP A 765 5.44 -28.13 -15.64
N LEU A 766 4.39 -28.95 -15.66
CA LEU A 766 3.87 -29.55 -16.91
C LEU A 766 3.36 -28.51 -17.90
N LEU A 767 2.63 -27.51 -17.42
CA LEU A 767 2.09 -26.42 -18.27
C LEU A 767 3.19 -25.57 -18.88
N TYR A 768 4.24 -25.21 -18.10
CA TYR A 768 5.33 -24.38 -18.56
C TYR A 768 6.16 -25.00 -19.70
N ARG A 769 6.28 -26.35 -19.71
CA ARG A 769 6.99 -27.09 -20.76
C ARG A 769 6.28 -27.02 -22.11
N ASN A 770 4.97 -26.78 -22.14
CA ASN A 770 4.25 -26.49 -23.38
C ASN A 770 4.21 -24.97 -23.58
N ASN A 771 5.27 -24.44 -24.20
CA ASN A 771 5.47 -22.99 -24.36
C ASN A 771 4.28 -22.29 -25.04
N LYS A 772 3.67 -22.90 -26.07
CA LYS A 772 2.52 -22.31 -26.78
C LYS A 772 1.33 -22.14 -25.84
N GLU A 773 0.99 -23.19 -25.12
CA GLU A 773 -0.11 -23.17 -24.14
C GLU A 773 0.17 -22.24 -22.97
N TRP A 774 1.43 -22.20 -22.52
CA TRP A 774 1.84 -21.24 -21.48
C TRP A 774 1.64 -19.79 -21.92
N GLN A 775 2.12 -19.41 -23.11
CA GLN A 775 1.95 -18.05 -23.65
C GLN A 775 0.47 -17.72 -23.88
N ARG A 776 -0.33 -18.69 -24.29
CA ARG A 776 -1.78 -18.53 -24.42
C ARG A 776 -2.41 -18.13 -23.08
N LYS A 777 -2.08 -18.84 -22.00
CA LYS A 777 -2.55 -18.50 -20.64
C LYS A 777 -2.07 -17.12 -20.21
N CYS A 778 -0.83 -16.74 -20.52
CA CYS A 778 -0.32 -15.40 -20.29
C CYS A 778 -1.16 -14.33 -21.01
N GLY A 779 -1.50 -14.59 -22.28
CA GLY A 779 -2.35 -13.71 -23.11
C GLY A 779 -3.75 -13.53 -22.55
N VAL A 780 -4.40 -14.60 -22.09
CA VAL A 780 -5.72 -14.54 -21.40
C VAL A 780 -5.64 -13.68 -20.14
N ASN A 781 -4.63 -13.90 -19.30
CA ASN A 781 -4.45 -13.09 -18.08
C ASN A 781 -4.29 -11.60 -18.42
N ILE A 782 -3.51 -11.25 -19.46
CA ILE A 782 -3.37 -9.85 -19.90
C ILE A 782 -4.72 -9.29 -20.36
N ALA A 783 -5.43 -10.01 -21.24
CA ALA A 783 -6.69 -9.56 -21.83
C ALA A 783 -7.73 -9.21 -20.76
N HIS A 784 -7.89 -10.04 -19.76
CA HIS A 784 -8.90 -9.88 -18.71
C HIS A 784 -8.45 -9.07 -17.51
N SER A 785 -7.25 -8.46 -17.55
CA SER A 785 -6.73 -7.67 -16.43
C SER A 785 -7.26 -6.24 -16.34
N GLY A 786 -7.86 -5.73 -17.42
CA GLY A 786 -8.31 -4.33 -17.51
C GLY A 786 -9.32 -3.92 -16.44
N ILE A 787 -10.20 -4.85 -16.03
CA ILE A 787 -11.18 -4.62 -14.96
C ILE A 787 -10.52 -4.31 -13.61
N PHE A 788 -9.28 -4.76 -13.40
CA PHE A 788 -8.50 -4.48 -12.19
C PHE A 788 -7.73 -3.17 -12.25
N SER A 789 -8.03 -2.28 -13.21
CA SER A 789 -7.53 -0.91 -13.18
C SER A 789 -8.14 -0.12 -12.03
N SER A 790 -7.31 0.69 -11.35
CA SER A 790 -7.80 1.63 -10.33
C SER A 790 -8.71 2.72 -10.89
N ASP A 791 -8.72 2.93 -12.20
CA ASP A 791 -9.66 3.87 -12.85
C ASP A 791 -11.10 3.37 -12.71
N ARG A 792 -11.35 2.05 -12.91
CA ARG A 792 -12.65 1.43 -12.63
C ARG A 792 -13.02 1.58 -11.15
N THR A 793 -12.08 1.24 -10.25
CA THR A 793 -12.29 1.32 -8.81
C THR A 793 -12.67 2.75 -8.40
N ILE A 794 -11.92 3.76 -8.83
CA ILE A 794 -12.17 5.17 -8.50
C ILE A 794 -13.48 5.67 -9.10
N THR A 795 -13.85 5.22 -10.29
CA THR A 795 -15.16 5.53 -10.87
C THR A 795 -16.30 5.01 -9.99
N GLU A 796 -16.18 3.80 -9.44
CA GLU A 796 -17.15 3.24 -8.51
C GLU A 796 -17.20 3.97 -7.16
N TYR A 797 -16.05 4.43 -6.62
CA TYR A 797 -16.02 5.27 -5.43
C TYR A 797 -16.65 6.64 -5.68
N ALA A 798 -16.30 7.27 -6.80
CA ALA A 798 -16.81 8.61 -7.15
C ALA A 798 -18.32 8.62 -7.26
N THR A 799 -18.90 7.65 -7.98
CA THR A 799 -20.35 7.58 -8.23
C THR A 799 -21.12 6.98 -7.06
N GLY A 800 -20.60 5.94 -6.43
CA GLY A 800 -21.32 5.16 -5.42
C GLY A 800 -21.10 5.60 -3.96
N ILE A 801 -20.05 6.37 -3.66
CA ILE A 801 -19.72 6.78 -2.30
C ILE A 801 -19.58 8.28 -2.17
N TRP A 802 -18.73 8.92 -2.99
CA TRP A 802 -18.40 10.34 -2.81
C TRP A 802 -19.42 11.30 -3.41
N GLY A 803 -20.27 10.81 -4.33
CA GLY A 803 -21.18 11.69 -5.07
C GLY A 803 -20.45 12.71 -5.95
N SER A 804 -19.23 12.33 -6.41
CA SER A 804 -18.39 13.15 -7.29
C SER A 804 -18.60 12.76 -8.75
N LYS A 805 -18.57 13.75 -9.66
CA LYS A 805 -18.74 13.50 -11.09
C LYS A 805 -17.41 13.12 -11.72
N VAL A 806 -17.38 12.00 -12.44
CA VAL A 806 -16.30 11.67 -13.37
C VAL A 806 -16.53 12.47 -14.65
N ILE A 807 -15.58 13.33 -15.00
CA ILE A 807 -15.68 14.14 -16.21
C ILE A 807 -14.78 13.50 -17.28
N TYR A 808 -15.35 12.61 -18.07
CA TYR A 808 -14.71 12.23 -19.33
C TYR A 808 -14.72 13.47 -20.23
N LYS A 809 -13.56 14.03 -20.57
CA LYS A 809 -13.51 14.96 -21.68
C LYS A 809 -13.89 14.16 -22.93
N ASN A 810 -15.06 14.43 -23.49
CA ASN A 810 -15.32 14.07 -24.88
C ASN A 810 -14.23 14.76 -25.72
N LEU A 811 -13.35 13.98 -26.30
CA LEU A 811 -12.38 14.42 -27.31
C LEU A 811 -13.13 14.72 -28.59
#